data_758860838658ad7f9a4fa14f59b3ae62
#
_entry.id   758860838658ad7f9a4fa14f59b3ae62
#
_cell.length_a   1.000
_cell.length_b   1.000
_cell.length_c   1.000
_cell.angle_alpha   90.00
_cell.angle_beta   90.00
_cell.angle_gamma   90.00
#
_symmetry.space_group_name_H-M   'P 1'
#
loop_
_entity.id
_entity.type
_entity.pdbx_description
1 polymer ?
#
loop_
_entity_poly.entity_id
_entity_poly.type
_entity_poly.pdbx_seq_one_letter_code
_entity_poly.pdbx_strand_id
1 'polypeptide(L)'
;NKTIPSKIRLKEPLALAAPMTEREFAEHIAGLASLNKIYTSYIGMGWYDTIPPAVIQRNVFENPAWYTSYTPYQTEVSQGRLEALLNFQTVISDLTAMPLANCSLLDEATAAAEAATMMYGLRSRDQQKKGTNVLFVDESIFPQNLAVIQTRVIPQGMKIQVGNYKELEFTPEIFACIIQYPNASGSVEDYREFVEKAHAANCKVAVDADILSLALLLPPGEWGADIVFGSTQRLGIPLFYGGPSAAYFATRDEYKRNMPGRIIGLSKDKYGKICYRMALQTREQHIKREKATSNICTAQALLATMAGFYAVYHGQEGIKNIAKRIHSIATWLNKALARLGYVQHNEIFFDTLRFSLPDHVSAQKLRTIALSKEVNLCYYDNGDVGFSIDETTDLKDVNLLLSIFSIAAEETMQEVTDIPEASSLNRDLRRRTSFLTHEVFNKYHTETEMMRYIKRLERKDISLAHSMISLGSCTMKLNAASEMLPLSNLGWMAIHPLVPEDQAKGYQTLINNLSEQLKVITGFAGITLQPNSGAAGEYTGLRVIRAYLESIGQGHRNKILIPASAHGTNPASAVQCGYTTVTCACDDKGNVDVEDLRAKAEEHKDELAALMITYPSTHGIFEPEIAEICKIIHKCGAQVYMDGANMNAQVGLTNPG
;
A
#
# COMPACT_ATOMS: atom_id res chain seq x y z
N ASN A 1 36.16 -9.06 -13.08
CA ASN A 1 36.35 -10.18 -14.01
C ASN A 1 36.48 -11.55 -13.36
N LYS A 2 36.75 -11.64 -12.04
CA LYS A 2 36.88 -12.93 -11.33
C LYS A 2 35.60 -13.37 -10.61
N THR A 3 34.65 -12.46 -10.42
CA THR A 3 33.44 -12.69 -9.60
C THR A 3 32.32 -13.35 -10.38
N ILE A 4 32.08 -12.89 -11.63
CA ILE A 4 30.99 -13.40 -12.46
C ILE A 4 31.50 -14.58 -13.32
N PRO A 5 30.81 -15.73 -13.31
CA PRO A 5 31.16 -16.86 -14.15
C PRO A 5 31.24 -16.48 -15.63
N SER A 6 32.30 -16.91 -16.31
CA SER A 6 32.54 -16.53 -17.70
C SER A 6 31.45 -16.99 -18.67
N LYS A 7 30.78 -18.09 -18.35
CA LYS A 7 29.71 -18.69 -19.18
C LYS A 7 28.46 -17.81 -19.29
N ILE A 8 28.20 -16.93 -18.30
CA ILE A 8 27.01 -16.07 -18.27
C ILE A 8 27.33 -14.59 -18.50
N ARG A 9 28.59 -14.26 -18.73
CA ARG A 9 29.02 -12.88 -18.91
C ARG A 9 28.61 -12.35 -20.28
N LEU A 10 28.01 -11.15 -20.29
CA LEU A 10 27.72 -10.44 -21.53
C LEU A 10 29.01 -10.16 -22.32
N LYS A 11 28.95 -10.33 -23.62
CA LYS A 11 30.06 -10.08 -24.53
C LYS A 11 30.02 -8.66 -25.11
N GLU A 12 28.81 -8.14 -25.30
CA GLU A 12 28.53 -6.82 -25.85
C GLU A 12 27.96 -5.89 -24.77
N PRO A 13 28.19 -4.59 -24.85
CA PRO A 13 27.54 -3.60 -24.01
C PRO A 13 26.01 -3.65 -24.15
N LEU A 14 25.29 -3.21 -23.13
CA LEU A 14 23.84 -3.06 -23.23
C LEU A 14 23.47 -2.01 -24.29
N ALA A 15 22.47 -2.32 -25.12
CA ALA A 15 21.95 -1.41 -26.14
C ALA A 15 21.04 -0.35 -25.50
N LEU A 16 21.60 0.49 -24.66
CA LEU A 16 20.91 1.61 -23.97
C LEU A 16 21.38 2.94 -24.58
N ALA A 17 20.55 3.98 -24.44
CA ALA A 17 20.94 5.34 -24.78
C ALA A 17 22.16 5.80 -23.96
N ALA A 18 22.91 6.77 -24.51
CA ALA A 18 23.99 7.40 -23.76
C ALA A 18 23.48 8.07 -22.48
N PRO A 19 24.30 8.13 -21.42
CA PRO A 19 23.90 8.79 -20.18
C PRO A 19 23.66 10.29 -20.40
N MET A 20 22.66 10.83 -19.74
CA MET A 20 22.35 12.26 -19.74
C MET A 20 23.20 12.98 -18.69
N THR A 21 23.56 14.23 -18.96
CA THR A 21 24.04 15.16 -17.95
C THR A 21 22.88 15.54 -17.02
N GLU A 22 23.17 16.08 -15.83
CA GLU A 22 22.11 16.55 -14.90
C GLU A 22 21.15 17.55 -15.54
N ARG A 23 21.67 18.45 -16.38
CA ARG A 23 20.86 19.42 -17.09
C ARG A 23 19.92 18.76 -18.11
N GLU A 24 20.45 17.88 -18.95
CA GLU A 24 19.65 17.14 -19.93
C GLU A 24 18.58 16.28 -19.26
N PHE A 25 18.92 15.64 -18.14
CA PHE A 25 17.94 14.88 -17.34
C PHE A 25 16.85 15.78 -16.76
N ALA A 26 17.22 16.93 -16.18
CA ALA A 26 16.25 17.87 -15.63
C ALA A 26 15.28 18.41 -16.70
N GLU A 27 15.80 18.75 -17.89
CA GLU A 27 14.99 19.19 -19.03
C GLU A 27 14.08 18.06 -19.54
N HIS A 28 14.60 16.83 -19.64
CA HIS A 28 13.85 15.66 -20.07
C HIS A 28 12.69 15.34 -19.12
N ILE A 29 12.96 15.25 -17.80
CA ILE A 29 11.94 14.87 -16.82
C ILE A 29 10.88 15.98 -16.66
N ALA A 30 11.27 17.26 -16.78
CA ALA A 30 10.32 18.37 -16.79
C ALA A 30 9.44 18.35 -18.06
N GLY A 31 10.02 17.97 -19.21
CA GLY A 31 9.27 17.76 -20.45
C GLY A 31 8.24 16.65 -20.31
N LEU A 32 8.59 15.54 -19.69
CA LEU A 32 7.61 14.47 -19.39
C LEU A 32 6.52 14.94 -18.43
N ALA A 33 6.88 15.66 -17.36
CA ALA A 33 5.90 16.21 -16.41
C ALA A 33 4.85 17.11 -17.10
N SER A 34 5.28 17.91 -18.09
CA SER A 34 4.41 18.82 -18.83
C SER A 34 3.40 18.12 -19.76
N LEU A 35 3.56 16.82 -20.02
CA LEU A 35 2.59 16.01 -20.75
C LEU A 35 1.39 15.62 -19.88
N ASN A 36 1.52 15.69 -18.57
CA ASN A 36 0.41 15.46 -17.65
C ASN A 36 -0.47 16.70 -17.56
N LYS A 37 -1.79 16.49 -17.44
CA LYS A 37 -2.77 17.56 -17.23
C LYS A 37 -3.16 17.58 -15.76
N ILE A 38 -2.81 18.66 -15.06
CA ILE A 38 -3.13 18.82 -13.64
C ILE A 38 -4.52 19.42 -13.54
N TYR A 39 -5.53 18.58 -13.35
CA TYR A 39 -6.90 18.98 -13.10
C TYR A 39 -7.22 18.81 -11.61
N THR A 40 -8.07 19.69 -11.05
CA THR A 40 -8.57 19.49 -9.69
C THR A 40 -9.41 18.22 -9.65
N SER A 41 -9.03 17.27 -8.79
CA SER A 41 -9.64 15.94 -8.80
C SER A 41 -10.47 15.68 -7.55
N TYR A 42 -11.78 15.56 -7.73
CA TYR A 42 -12.74 15.16 -6.72
C TYR A 42 -13.21 13.70 -6.89
N ILE A 43 -12.44 12.87 -7.58
CA ILE A 43 -12.78 11.45 -7.80
C ILE A 43 -12.89 10.70 -6.49
N GLY A 44 -12.03 10.98 -5.52
CA GLY A 44 -11.99 10.23 -4.26
C GLY A 44 -11.53 8.80 -4.45
N MET A 45 -12.39 7.82 -4.13
CA MET A 45 -12.12 6.39 -4.29
C MET A 45 -10.84 5.92 -3.57
N GLY A 46 -10.59 6.47 -2.37
CA GLY A 46 -9.43 6.15 -1.54
C GLY A 46 -8.21 7.06 -1.74
N TRP A 47 -8.30 8.05 -2.65
CA TRP A 47 -7.22 9.00 -2.97
C TRP A 47 -7.73 10.43 -2.91
N TYR A 48 -7.03 11.29 -2.18
CA TYR A 48 -7.48 12.66 -1.88
C TYR A 48 -6.30 13.62 -1.92
N ASP A 49 -6.51 14.82 -2.42
CA ASP A 49 -5.48 15.85 -2.32
C ASP A 49 -5.24 16.27 -0.87
N THR A 50 -3.99 16.55 -0.54
CA THR A 50 -3.54 16.88 0.81
C THR A 50 -2.57 18.06 0.79
N ILE A 51 -2.38 18.69 1.94
CA ILE A 51 -1.40 19.75 2.13
C ILE A 51 -0.23 19.22 2.97
N PRO A 52 0.85 18.71 2.33
CA PRO A 52 2.05 18.33 3.06
C PRO A 52 2.63 19.57 3.77
N PRO A 53 2.80 19.61 5.10
CA PRO A 53 3.45 20.72 5.75
C PRO A 53 4.85 20.95 5.20
N ALA A 54 5.18 22.20 4.83
CA ALA A 54 6.45 22.55 4.19
C ALA A 54 7.67 22.10 5.01
N VAL A 55 7.57 22.15 6.34
CA VAL A 55 8.62 21.69 7.25
C VAL A 55 8.86 20.16 7.14
N ILE A 56 7.83 19.38 6.89
CA ILE A 56 7.93 17.92 6.69
C ILE A 56 8.47 17.64 5.30
N GLN A 57 7.92 18.27 4.26
CA GLN A 57 8.41 18.11 2.90
C GLN A 57 9.91 18.38 2.82
N ARG A 58 10.37 19.53 3.32
CA ARG A 58 11.77 19.95 3.22
C ARG A 58 12.72 19.13 4.09
N ASN A 59 12.32 18.77 5.30
CA ASN A 59 13.21 18.13 6.27
C ASN A 59 13.08 16.60 6.34
N VAL A 60 12.11 16.00 5.67
CA VAL A 60 11.90 14.54 5.62
C VAL A 60 11.89 14.06 4.17
N PHE A 61 10.93 14.49 3.36
CA PHE A 61 10.77 13.99 2.00
C PHE A 61 11.94 14.34 1.08
N GLU A 62 12.47 15.55 1.17
CA GLU A 62 13.62 16.04 0.38
C GLU A 62 14.97 15.81 1.09
N ASN A 63 15.00 15.18 2.25
CA ASN A 63 16.22 15.01 3.04
C ASN A 63 16.83 13.60 2.88
N PRO A 64 18.06 13.49 2.35
CA PRO A 64 18.71 12.19 2.09
C PRO A 64 18.88 11.32 3.35
N ALA A 65 18.98 11.89 4.55
CA ALA A 65 19.03 11.11 5.78
C ALA A 65 17.73 10.31 6.03
N TRP A 66 16.59 10.79 5.53
CA TRP A 66 15.29 10.15 5.64
C TRP A 66 14.90 9.35 4.40
N TYR A 67 14.99 9.92 3.20
CA TYR A 67 14.51 9.23 1.99
C TYR A 67 15.40 8.06 1.54
N THR A 68 16.67 8.02 1.94
CA THR A 68 17.53 6.84 1.71
C THR A 68 17.33 5.74 2.75
N SER A 69 16.47 5.95 3.73
CA SER A 69 16.27 5.02 4.82
C SER A 69 15.38 3.87 4.40
N TYR A 70 15.84 2.66 4.66
CA TYR A 70 15.09 1.42 4.53
C TYR A 70 14.36 1.09 5.85
N THR A 71 13.59 0.01 5.87
CA THR A 71 13.02 -0.53 7.11
C THR A 71 14.13 -0.64 8.17
N PRO A 72 13.97 -0.05 9.37
CA PRO A 72 15.06 0.09 10.35
C PRO A 72 15.33 -1.21 11.12
N TYR A 73 15.87 -2.22 10.42
CA TYR A 73 16.18 -3.53 11.02
C TYR A 73 17.27 -3.45 12.09
N GLN A 74 18.25 -2.56 11.91
CA GLN A 74 19.36 -2.37 12.85
C GLN A 74 18.99 -1.26 13.82
N THR A 75 18.54 -1.65 15.00
CA THR A 75 18.00 -0.73 16.01
C THR A 75 19.06 0.21 16.58
N GLU A 76 20.30 -0.24 16.65
CA GLU A 76 21.45 0.52 17.15
C GLU A 76 21.78 1.78 16.33
N VAL A 77 21.42 1.81 15.05
CA VAL A 77 21.68 2.94 14.14
C VAL A 77 20.39 3.65 13.68
N SER A 78 19.25 3.33 14.28
CA SER A 78 17.93 3.73 13.78
C SER A 78 16.99 4.22 14.88
N GLN A 79 17.49 4.70 16.00
CA GLN A 79 16.66 5.05 17.17
C GLN A 79 15.69 6.21 16.89
N GLY A 80 16.10 7.16 16.06
CA GLY A 80 15.22 8.28 15.65
C GLY A 80 14.12 7.83 14.70
N ARG A 81 14.43 7.01 13.69
CA ARG A 81 13.44 6.45 12.78
C ARG A 81 12.46 5.52 13.48
N LEU A 82 12.94 4.72 14.44
CA LEU A 82 12.08 3.86 15.25
C LEU A 82 11.12 4.68 16.13
N GLU A 83 11.58 5.81 16.70
CA GLU A 83 10.69 6.75 17.42
C GLU A 83 9.63 7.35 16.50
N ALA A 84 10.02 7.78 15.29
CA ALA A 84 9.07 8.31 14.29
C ALA A 84 8.01 7.26 13.89
N LEU A 85 8.40 6.00 13.68
CA LEU A 85 7.47 4.92 13.37
C LEU A 85 6.61 4.50 14.58
N LEU A 86 7.10 4.66 15.81
CA LEU A 86 6.27 4.48 17.00
C LEU A 86 5.19 5.56 17.09
N ASN A 87 5.52 6.81 16.74
CA ASN A 87 4.50 7.87 16.64
C ASN A 87 3.42 7.48 15.63
N PHE A 88 3.79 6.96 14.45
CA PHE A 88 2.83 6.44 13.48
C PHE A 88 1.92 5.35 14.07
N GLN A 89 2.51 4.33 14.73
CA GLN A 89 1.71 3.28 15.39
C GLN A 89 0.71 3.85 16.41
N THR A 90 1.13 4.86 17.17
CA THR A 90 0.29 5.52 18.18
C THR A 90 -0.85 6.28 17.51
N VAL A 91 -0.58 7.01 16.42
CA VAL A 91 -1.63 7.68 15.63
C VAL A 91 -2.71 6.71 15.19
N ILE A 92 -2.29 5.57 14.64
CA ILE A 92 -3.22 4.55 14.15
C ILE A 92 -4.02 3.94 15.30
N SER A 93 -3.36 3.53 16.39
CA SER A 93 -4.05 2.97 17.56
C SER A 93 -5.08 3.93 18.14
N ASP A 94 -4.71 5.20 18.26
CA ASP A 94 -5.59 6.23 18.83
C ASP A 94 -6.80 6.54 17.93
N LEU A 95 -6.57 6.72 16.63
CA LEU A 95 -7.65 7.05 15.70
C LEU A 95 -8.62 5.87 15.51
N THR A 96 -8.12 4.65 15.39
CA THR A 96 -8.94 3.45 15.23
C THR A 96 -9.55 2.94 16.52
N ALA A 97 -9.10 3.42 17.68
CA ALA A 97 -9.39 2.89 19.02
C ALA A 97 -9.02 1.40 19.17
N MET A 98 -7.99 0.95 18.45
CA MET A 98 -7.47 -0.41 18.54
C MET A 98 -6.23 -0.46 19.45
N PRO A 99 -6.06 -1.51 20.27
CA PRO A 99 -4.97 -1.58 21.25
C PRO A 99 -3.58 -1.74 20.64
N LEU A 100 -3.50 -2.18 19.37
CA LEU A 100 -2.22 -2.47 18.72
C LEU A 100 -2.27 -2.14 17.23
N ALA A 101 -1.27 -1.39 16.74
CA ALA A 101 -1.02 -1.14 15.34
C ALA A 101 0.40 -1.59 14.93
N ASN A 102 0.59 -1.89 13.64
CA ASN A 102 1.92 -2.10 13.06
C ASN A 102 2.57 -0.77 12.63
N CYS A 103 3.83 -0.80 12.22
CA CYS A 103 4.53 0.41 11.80
C CYS A 103 4.28 0.82 10.33
N SER A 104 3.62 0.04 9.53
CA SER A 104 2.96 0.27 8.25
C SER A 104 2.80 -1.03 7.45
N LEU A 105 1.97 -0.98 6.41
CA LEU A 105 1.95 -1.90 5.28
C LEU A 105 2.20 -1.15 3.97
N LEU A 106 2.19 -1.87 2.84
CA LEU A 106 2.62 -1.33 1.55
C LEU A 106 1.58 -0.38 0.94
N ASP A 107 0.32 -0.78 0.95
CA ASP A 107 -0.84 -0.06 0.44
C ASP A 107 -2.13 -0.61 1.05
N GLU A 108 -3.24 0.11 0.89
CA GLU A 108 -4.54 -0.23 1.44
C GLU A 108 -5.07 -1.58 0.95
N ALA A 109 -5.00 -1.83 -0.35
CA ALA A 109 -5.49 -3.08 -0.94
C ALA A 109 -4.68 -4.29 -0.47
N THR A 110 -3.35 -4.13 -0.31
CA THR A 110 -2.50 -5.15 0.33
C THR A 110 -2.91 -5.37 1.79
N ALA A 111 -3.21 -4.31 2.55
CA ALA A 111 -3.65 -4.43 3.93
C ALA A 111 -4.99 -5.18 4.04
N ALA A 112 -5.92 -4.95 3.11
CA ALA A 112 -7.18 -5.70 3.00
C ALA A 112 -6.94 -7.21 2.79
N ALA A 113 -6.04 -7.56 1.87
CA ALA A 113 -5.69 -8.94 1.59
C ALA A 113 -4.95 -9.62 2.75
N GLU A 114 -4.10 -8.88 3.46
CA GLU A 114 -3.44 -9.35 4.68
C GLU A 114 -4.44 -9.58 5.82
N ALA A 115 -5.48 -8.73 5.95
CA ALA A 115 -6.57 -8.92 6.91
C ALA A 115 -7.32 -10.23 6.62
N ALA A 116 -7.67 -10.50 5.37
CA ALA A 116 -8.30 -11.74 4.96
C ALA A 116 -7.43 -12.96 5.29
N THR A 117 -6.14 -12.93 4.94
CA THR A 117 -5.18 -14.01 5.21
C THR A 117 -5.01 -14.24 6.72
N MET A 118 -4.91 -13.17 7.51
CA MET A 118 -4.80 -13.25 8.95
C MET A 118 -6.04 -13.88 9.57
N MET A 119 -7.24 -13.44 9.19
CA MET A 119 -8.50 -14.00 9.69
C MET A 119 -8.66 -15.48 9.31
N TYR A 120 -8.22 -15.87 8.10
CA TYR A 120 -8.20 -17.26 7.68
C TYR A 120 -7.31 -18.13 8.58
N GLY A 121 -6.14 -17.62 8.96
CA GLY A 121 -5.23 -18.28 9.91
C GLY A 121 -5.77 -18.35 11.35
N LEU A 122 -6.65 -17.42 11.72
CA LEU A 122 -7.27 -17.35 13.06
C LEU A 122 -8.51 -18.24 13.22
N ARG A 123 -8.91 -19.00 12.20
CA ARG A 123 -10.03 -19.93 12.31
C ARG A 123 -9.80 -20.94 13.44
N SER A 124 -10.84 -21.25 14.18
CA SER A 124 -10.81 -22.29 15.20
C SER A 124 -10.48 -23.67 14.59
N ARG A 125 -9.97 -24.59 15.40
CA ARG A 125 -9.74 -25.99 14.97
C ARG A 125 -10.99 -26.64 14.39
N ASP A 126 -12.16 -26.30 14.91
CA ASP A 126 -13.45 -26.81 14.45
C ASP A 126 -13.81 -26.25 13.07
N GLN A 127 -13.64 -24.95 12.85
CA GLN A 127 -13.80 -24.32 11.53
C GLN A 127 -12.85 -24.91 10.50
N GLN A 128 -11.58 -25.14 10.84
CA GLN A 128 -10.60 -25.75 9.94
C GLN A 128 -11.00 -27.18 9.55
N LYS A 129 -11.45 -28.00 10.52
CA LYS A 129 -11.93 -29.37 10.25
C LYS A 129 -13.18 -29.41 9.38
N LYS A 130 -14.08 -28.44 9.52
CA LYS A 130 -15.29 -28.31 8.72
C LYS A 130 -15.05 -27.72 7.32
N GLY A 131 -13.82 -27.28 7.03
CA GLY A 131 -13.49 -26.65 5.76
C GLY A 131 -14.09 -25.26 5.56
N THR A 132 -14.40 -24.54 6.65
CA THR A 132 -14.90 -23.16 6.63
C THR A 132 -13.90 -22.26 5.89
N ASN A 133 -14.25 -21.78 4.69
CA ASN A 133 -13.33 -21.07 3.81
C ASN A 133 -13.94 -19.92 2.99
N VAL A 134 -15.17 -19.49 3.32
CA VAL A 134 -15.82 -18.36 2.65
C VAL A 134 -15.48 -17.06 3.37
N LEU A 135 -14.93 -16.11 2.63
CA LEU A 135 -14.76 -14.70 3.02
C LEU A 135 -15.92 -13.91 2.43
N PHE A 136 -16.71 -13.27 3.28
CA PHE A 136 -17.68 -12.29 2.80
C PHE A 136 -16.99 -10.93 2.65
N VAL A 137 -17.26 -10.24 1.53
CA VAL A 137 -16.80 -8.88 1.27
C VAL A 137 -18.01 -8.05 0.88
N ASP A 138 -18.23 -6.95 1.59
CA ASP A 138 -19.32 -6.03 1.25
C ASP A 138 -19.12 -5.46 -0.16
N GLU A 139 -20.20 -5.39 -0.94
CA GLU A 139 -20.15 -4.89 -2.33
C GLU A 139 -19.77 -3.41 -2.42
N SER A 140 -19.91 -2.68 -1.31
CA SER A 140 -19.60 -1.25 -1.21
C SER A 140 -18.14 -0.96 -0.87
N ILE A 141 -17.23 -1.96 -0.92
CA ILE A 141 -15.78 -1.74 -0.80
C ILE A 141 -15.20 -1.13 -2.08
N PHE A 142 -14.07 -0.44 -1.98
CA PHE A 142 -13.36 0.03 -3.18
C PHE A 142 -13.03 -1.12 -4.15
N PRO A 143 -13.33 -0.96 -5.46
CA PRO A 143 -13.10 -2.03 -6.45
C PRO A 143 -11.64 -2.52 -6.51
N GLN A 144 -10.66 -1.61 -6.35
CA GLN A 144 -9.24 -1.96 -6.33
C GLN A 144 -8.89 -2.85 -5.13
N ASN A 145 -9.50 -2.62 -3.97
CA ASN A 145 -9.29 -3.46 -2.78
C ASN A 145 -9.85 -4.86 -3.00
N LEU A 146 -11.06 -4.96 -3.55
CA LEU A 146 -11.66 -6.25 -3.91
C LEU A 146 -10.81 -7.04 -4.91
N ALA A 147 -10.27 -6.39 -5.95
CA ALA A 147 -9.43 -7.05 -6.94
C ALA A 147 -8.14 -7.64 -6.33
N VAL A 148 -7.50 -6.93 -5.41
CA VAL A 148 -6.30 -7.43 -4.71
C VAL A 148 -6.67 -8.54 -3.72
N ILE A 149 -7.77 -8.40 -2.96
CA ILE A 149 -8.28 -9.47 -2.10
C ILE A 149 -8.45 -10.76 -2.92
N GLN A 150 -9.17 -10.70 -4.05
CA GLN A 150 -9.40 -11.84 -4.95
C GLN A 150 -8.08 -12.49 -5.40
N THR A 151 -7.14 -11.66 -5.86
CA THR A 151 -5.83 -12.12 -6.33
C THR A 151 -5.05 -12.87 -5.25
N ARG A 152 -5.14 -12.41 -3.99
CA ARG A 152 -4.35 -12.93 -2.86
C ARG A 152 -4.99 -14.15 -2.18
N VAL A 153 -6.32 -14.21 -2.07
CA VAL A 153 -6.97 -15.24 -1.24
C VAL A 153 -7.38 -16.49 -2.02
N ILE A 154 -7.74 -16.35 -3.30
CA ILE A 154 -8.16 -17.49 -4.13
C ILE A 154 -7.08 -18.60 -4.20
N PRO A 155 -5.79 -18.30 -4.43
CA PRO A 155 -4.74 -19.33 -4.46
C PRO A 155 -4.56 -20.08 -3.15
N GLN A 156 -4.96 -19.50 -2.03
CA GLN A 156 -4.91 -20.10 -0.70
C GLN A 156 -6.13 -21.01 -0.41
N GLY A 157 -7.03 -21.19 -1.37
CA GLY A 157 -8.23 -22.03 -1.25
C GLY A 157 -9.41 -21.35 -0.56
N MET A 158 -9.37 -20.03 -0.38
CA MET A 158 -10.52 -19.26 0.08
C MET A 158 -11.49 -18.99 -1.06
N LYS A 159 -12.78 -18.97 -0.75
CA LYS A 159 -13.85 -18.53 -1.62
C LYS A 159 -14.28 -17.12 -1.20
N ILE A 160 -14.69 -16.29 -2.15
CA ILE A 160 -15.20 -14.96 -1.87
C ILE A 160 -16.69 -14.92 -2.20
N GLN A 161 -17.47 -14.40 -1.27
CA GLN A 161 -18.86 -14.04 -1.46
C GLN A 161 -18.95 -12.51 -1.37
N VAL A 162 -19.30 -11.85 -2.49
CA VAL A 162 -19.55 -10.41 -2.53
C VAL A 162 -21.06 -10.18 -2.48
N GLY A 163 -21.51 -9.22 -1.68
CA GLY A 163 -22.93 -8.88 -1.56
C GLY A 163 -23.18 -7.79 -0.54
N ASN A 164 -24.45 -7.45 -0.35
CA ASN A 164 -24.86 -6.43 0.61
C ASN A 164 -24.83 -6.99 2.03
N TYR A 165 -24.12 -6.34 2.96
CA TYR A 165 -24.00 -6.79 4.33
C TYR A 165 -25.37 -6.85 5.07
N LYS A 166 -26.36 -6.04 4.66
CA LYS A 166 -27.71 -6.01 5.24
C LYS A 166 -28.51 -7.27 4.92
N GLU A 167 -28.16 -7.94 3.83
CA GLU A 167 -28.82 -9.16 3.32
C GLU A 167 -28.05 -10.43 3.66
N LEU A 168 -26.89 -10.30 4.34
CA LEU A 168 -26.03 -11.43 4.65
C LEU A 168 -26.68 -12.39 5.66
N GLU A 169 -26.89 -13.62 5.23
CA GLU A 169 -27.17 -14.74 6.12
C GLU A 169 -25.87 -15.44 6.52
N PHE A 170 -25.58 -15.47 7.82
CA PHE A 170 -24.37 -16.12 8.32
C PHE A 170 -24.46 -17.64 8.27
N THR A 171 -23.77 -18.26 7.34
CA THR A 171 -23.65 -19.71 7.23
C THR A 171 -22.37 -20.22 7.91
N PRO A 172 -22.32 -21.52 8.31
CA PRO A 172 -21.12 -22.10 8.90
C PRO A 172 -19.88 -22.11 8.00
N GLU A 173 -20.03 -21.81 6.70
CA GLU A 173 -18.94 -21.74 5.74
C GLU A 173 -18.19 -20.39 5.81
N ILE A 174 -18.82 -19.33 6.32
CA ILE A 174 -18.25 -17.99 6.39
C ILE A 174 -17.37 -17.88 7.65
N PHE A 175 -16.07 -17.56 7.45
CA PHE A 175 -15.14 -17.39 8.58
C PHE A 175 -14.92 -15.93 8.95
N ALA A 176 -15.12 -15.01 8.02
CA ALA A 176 -14.87 -13.58 8.24
C ALA A 176 -15.62 -12.71 7.24
N CYS A 177 -15.73 -11.43 7.60
CA CYS A 177 -16.31 -10.37 6.79
C CYS A 177 -15.35 -9.20 6.65
N ILE A 178 -15.36 -8.53 5.49
CA ILE A 178 -14.70 -7.25 5.25
C ILE A 178 -15.76 -6.22 4.86
N ILE A 179 -15.77 -5.08 5.54
CA ILE A 179 -16.65 -3.93 5.30
C ILE A 179 -15.81 -2.66 5.22
N GLN A 180 -16.37 -1.57 4.66
CA GLN A 180 -15.67 -0.29 4.52
C GLN A 180 -16.42 0.85 5.22
N TYR A 181 -15.69 1.79 5.85
CA TYR A 181 -16.23 2.85 6.70
C TYR A 181 -15.45 4.19 6.58
N PRO A 182 -16.03 5.25 5.96
CA PRO A 182 -17.21 5.22 5.11
C PRO A 182 -17.05 4.28 3.91
N ASN A 183 -18.15 3.82 3.32
CA ASN A 183 -18.10 2.94 2.16
C ASN A 183 -17.70 3.67 0.88
N ALA A 184 -17.47 2.95 -0.22
CA ALA A 184 -16.99 3.52 -1.48
C ALA A 184 -17.93 4.57 -2.10
N SER A 185 -19.21 4.57 -1.76
CA SER A 185 -20.16 5.62 -2.17
C SER A 185 -20.20 6.80 -1.20
N GLY A 186 -19.46 6.76 -0.11
CA GLY A 186 -19.39 7.79 0.92
C GLY A 186 -20.40 7.62 2.07
N SER A 187 -21.21 6.56 2.07
CA SER A 187 -22.18 6.33 3.15
C SER A 187 -21.49 5.92 4.45
N VAL A 188 -21.95 6.51 5.57
CA VAL A 188 -21.54 6.15 6.92
C VAL A 188 -22.64 5.27 7.53
N GLU A 189 -22.39 3.98 7.60
CA GLU A 189 -23.34 2.99 8.09
C GLU A 189 -23.10 2.68 9.58
N ASP A 190 -24.14 2.27 10.29
CA ASP A 190 -24.03 1.75 11.65
C ASP A 190 -23.81 0.23 11.63
N TYR A 191 -22.58 -0.20 11.77
CA TYR A 191 -22.23 -1.62 11.70
C TYR A 191 -22.28 -2.37 13.04
N ARG A 192 -22.72 -1.74 14.15
CA ARG A 192 -22.71 -2.36 15.48
C ARG A 192 -23.49 -3.68 15.51
N GLU A 193 -24.73 -3.67 15.05
CA GLU A 193 -25.57 -4.87 15.01
C GLU A 193 -25.00 -5.95 14.08
N PHE A 194 -24.44 -5.55 12.94
CA PHE A 194 -23.78 -6.47 12.01
C PHE A 194 -22.60 -7.20 12.66
N VAL A 195 -21.74 -6.47 13.37
CA VAL A 195 -20.59 -7.05 14.07
C VAL A 195 -21.02 -7.98 15.19
N GLU A 196 -22.05 -7.64 15.96
CA GLU A 196 -22.62 -8.53 16.98
C GLU A 196 -23.12 -9.85 16.37
N LYS A 197 -23.86 -9.78 15.25
CA LYS A 197 -24.33 -10.98 14.53
C LYS A 197 -23.18 -11.81 13.97
N ALA A 198 -22.15 -11.17 13.39
CA ALA A 198 -20.96 -11.85 12.89
C ALA A 198 -20.24 -12.61 14.01
N HIS A 199 -20.03 -11.97 15.15
CA HIS A 199 -19.38 -12.60 16.30
C HIS A 199 -20.22 -13.75 16.88
N ALA A 200 -21.53 -13.60 16.94
CA ALA A 200 -22.44 -14.70 17.37
C ALA A 200 -22.34 -15.92 16.44
N ALA A 201 -22.04 -15.70 15.14
CA ALA A 201 -21.79 -16.74 14.16
C ALA A 201 -20.32 -17.23 14.12
N ASN A 202 -19.46 -16.79 15.06
CA ASN A 202 -18.00 -17.03 15.08
C ASN A 202 -17.27 -16.50 13.84
N CYS A 203 -17.78 -15.48 13.20
CA CYS A 203 -17.13 -14.76 12.10
C CYS A 203 -16.37 -13.56 12.65
N LYS A 204 -15.19 -13.29 12.10
CA LYS A 204 -14.39 -12.10 12.41
C LYS A 204 -14.73 -10.97 11.45
N VAL A 205 -14.58 -9.72 11.90
CA VAL A 205 -14.87 -8.55 11.08
C VAL A 205 -13.63 -7.67 10.96
N ALA A 206 -13.20 -7.43 9.71
CA ALA A 206 -12.20 -6.43 9.38
C ALA A 206 -12.87 -5.22 8.71
N VAL A 207 -12.39 -4.04 9.08
CA VAL A 207 -12.95 -2.76 8.63
C VAL A 207 -11.89 -1.98 7.89
N ASP A 208 -12.17 -1.67 6.64
CA ASP A 208 -11.43 -0.70 5.83
C ASP A 208 -11.93 0.70 6.20
N ALA A 209 -11.11 1.50 6.87
CA ALA A 209 -11.56 2.77 7.41
C ALA A 209 -10.73 3.96 6.89
N ASP A 210 -11.41 5.02 6.48
CA ASP A 210 -10.76 6.30 6.19
C ASP A 210 -10.22 6.91 7.49
N ILE A 211 -8.89 7.03 7.58
CA ILE A 211 -8.23 7.44 8.83
C ILE A 211 -8.59 8.86 9.27
N LEU A 212 -8.82 9.79 8.34
CA LEU A 212 -9.17 11.18 8.68
C LEU A 212 -10.62 11.29 9.18
N SER A 213 -11.53 10.51 8.62
CA SER A 213 -12.93 10.47 9.05
C SER A 213 -13.06 10.08 10.52
N LEU A 214 -12.14 9.22 11.01
CA LEU A 214 -12.11 8.76 12.40
C LEU A 214 -11.78 9.86 13.42
N ALA A 215 -11.38 11.04 12.98
CA ALA A 215 -11.32 12.21 13.88
C ALA A 215 -12.71 12.70 14.30
N LEU A 216 -13.76 12.38 13.52
CA LEU A 216 -15.16 12.78 13.77
C LEU A 216 -16.09 11.59 13.99
N LEU A 217 -15.85 10.45 13.33
CA LEU A 217 -16.69 9.25 13.38
C LEU A 217 -16.32 8.34 14.54
N LEU A 218 -17.32 7.61 15.04
CA LEU A 218 -17.14 6.56 16.04
C LEU A 218 -16.14 5.51 15.53
N PRO A 219 -14.99 5.32 16.20
CA PRO A 219 -13.93 4.47 15.64
C PRO A 219 -14.30 2.97 15.71
N PRO A 220 -13.86 2.17 14.74
CA PRO A 220 -14.21 0.75 14.65
C PRO A 220 -13.82 -0.09 15.86
N GLY A 221 -12.75 0.26 16.58
CA GLY A 221 -12.36 -0.43 17.82
C GLY A 221 -13.40 -0.33 18.92
N GLU A 222 -14.21 0.76 18.97
CA GLU A 222 -15.23 0.96 19.98
C GLU A 222 -16.53 0.15 19.73
N TRP A 223 -16.77 -0.27 18.49
CA TRP A 223 -17.94 -1.07 18.14
C TRP A 223 -17.59 -2.51 17.73
N GLY A 224 -16.40 -2.96 18.11
CA GLY A 224 -16.09 -4.38 18.15
C GLY A 224 -15.36 -4.94 16.95
N ALA A 225 -14.82 -4.13 16.03
CA ALA A 225 -13.97 -4.61 14.94
C ALA A 225 -12.83 -5.51 15.47
N ASP A 226 -12.50 -6.57 14.74
CA ASP A 226 -11.36 -7.44 15.05
C ASP A 226 -10.07 -6.88 14.45
N ILE A 227 -10.18 -6.29 13.27
CA ILE A 227 -9.10 -5.66 12.50
C ILE A 227 -9.60 -4.35 11.92
N VAL A 228 -8.75 -3.32 11.93
CA VAL A 228 -8.99 -2.06 11.21
C VAL A 228 -7.77 -1.78 10.35
N PHE A 229 -7.98 -1.53 9.08
CA PHE A 229 -6.94 -1.22 8.11
C PHE A 229 -7.39 -0.08 7.18
N GLY A 230 -6.47 0.46 6.40
CA GLY A 230 -6.76 1.50 5.44
C GLY A 230 -5.50 2.24 4.98
N SER A 231 -5.67 3.36 4.31
CA SER A 231 -4.58 4.22 3.85
C SER A 231 -4.32 5.38 4.80
N THR A 232 -3.06 5.79 4.94
CA THR A 232 -2.67 7.05 5.61
C THR A 232 -2.36 8.16 4.62
N GLN A 233 -2.71 8.01 3.34
CA GLN A 233 -2.43 8.97 2.29
C GLN A 233 -2.97 10.38 2.64
N ARG A 234 -4.14 10.47 3.27
CA ARG A 234 -4.76 11.72 3.73
C ARG A 234 -3.99 12.48 4.81
N LEU A 235 -2.96 11.89 5.40
CA LEU A 235 -2.09 12.53 6.38
C LEU A 235 -0.86 13.16 5.72
N GLY A 236 -1.08 14.04 4.75
CA GLY A 236 -0.07 14.86 4.10
C GLY A 236 0.81 14.12 3.07
N ILE A 237 0.31 13.06 2.45
CA ILE A 237 1.03 12.34 1.39
C ILE A 237 0.42 12.70 0.03
N PRO A 238 1.20 13.25 -0.93
CA PRO A 238 0.70 13.57 -2.26
C PRO A 238 0.18 12.36 -3.04
N LEU A 239 -0.59 12.60 -4.09
CA LEU A 239 -1.27 11.58 -4.91
C LEU A 239 -0.32 10.69 -5.70
N PHE A 240 0.73 11.24 -6.31
CA PHE A 240 1.74 10.53 -7.11
C PHE A 240 1.19 9.46 -8.06
N TYR A 241 0.06 9.71 -8.70
CA TYR A 241 -0.61 8.76 -9.60
C TYR A 241 -0.90 7.39 -8.94
N GLY A 242 -1.16 7.39 -7.63
CA GLY A 242 -1.51 6.21 -6.86
C GLY A 242 -0.40 5.59 -6.03
N GLY A 243 0.74 6.22 -5.89
CA GLY A 243 1.76 5.68 -5.01
C GLY A 243 3.15 6.25 -5.15
N PRO A 244 4.02 5.89 -4.20
CA PRO A 244 3.73 5.03 -3.04
C PRO A 244 2.89 5.73 -1.97
N SER A 245 2.19 4.94 -1.15
CA SER A 245 1.50 5.39 0.05
C SER A 245 1.81 4.46 1.23
N ALA A 246 1.44 4.84 2.45
CA ALA A 246 1.57 3.97 3.61
C ALA A 246 0.17 3.51 4.04
N ALA A 247 -0.05 2.20 4.06
CA ALA A 247 -1.21 1.62 4.69
C ALA A 247 -0.98 1.42 6.19
N TYR A 248 -2.05 1.35 6.93
CA TYR A 248 -2.03 0.97 8.33
C TYR A 248 -2.80 -0.33 8.57
N PHE A 249 -2.49 -0.95 9.70
CA PHE A 249 -3.14 -2.18 10.14
C PHE A 249 -3.15 -2.21 11.66
N ALA A 250 -4.33 -2.29 12.25
CA ALA A 250 -4.55 -2.34 13.69
C ALA A 250 -5.42 -3.53 14.07
N THR A 251 -5.21 -4.11 15.24
CA THR A 251 -5.93 -5.30 15.69
C THR A 251 -6.01 -5.38 17.21
N ARG A 252 -6.79 -6.33 17.71
CA ARG A 252 -6.90 -6.66 19.14
C ARG A 252 -5.59 -7.27 19.66
N ASP A 253 -5.32 -7.08 20.94
CA ASP A 253 -4.08 -7.59 21.57
C ASP A 253 -3.96 -9.12 21.49
N GLU A 254 -5.08 -9.83 21.54
CA GLU A 254 -5.10 -11.29 21.42
C GLU A 254 -4.56 -11.82 20.10
N TYR A 255 -4.62 -11.03 19.01
CA TYR A 255 -4.17 -11.39 17.68
C TYR A 255 -2.74 -10.93 17.35
N LYS A 256 -2.05 -10.27 18.25
CA LYS A 256 -0.71 -9.68 18.03
C LYS A 256 0.34 -10.65 17.43
N ARG A 257 0.21 -11.94 17.65
CA ARG A 257 1.13 -12.96 17.13
C ARG A 257 0.82 -13.38 15.69
N ASN A 258 -0.30 -12.96 15.14
CA ASN A 258 -0.75 -13.25 13.78
C ASN A 258 -0.74 -11.99 12.88
N MET A 259 -0.51 -10.83 13.46
CA MET A 259 -0.52 -9.54 12.78
C MET A 259 0.60 -9.47 11.71
N PRO A 260 0.30 -9.06 10.47
CA PRO A 260 1.32 -8.81 9.44
C PRO A 260 2.14 -7.54 9.71
N GLY A 261 3.26 -7.40 9.03
CA GLY A 261 4.11 -6.20 9.10
C GLY A 261 4.92 -6.09 10.38
N ARG A 262 5.72 -5.03 10.49
CA ARG A 262 6.63 -4.78 11.61
C ARG A 262 5.93 -4.11 12.78
N ILE A 263 6.38 -4.38 13.99
CA ILE A 263 5.92 -3.72 15.21
C ILE A 263 7.13 -3.14 15.92
N ILE A 264 7.06 -1.87 16.28
CA ILE A 264 8.07 -1.21 17.11
C ILE A 264 7.64 -1.31 18.58
N GLY A 265 8.57 -1.66 19.43
CA GLY A 265 8.34 -1.77 20.86
C GLY A 265 9.37 -1.02 21.68
N LEU A 266 8.99 -0.67 22.89
CA LEU A 266 9.87 -0.06 23.88
C LEU A 266 10.76 -1.11 24.55
N SER A 267 12.00 -0.73 24.84
CA SER A 267 12.98 -1.52 25.58
C SER A 267 13.83 -0.59 26.46
N LYS A 268 14.80 -1.14 27.15
CA LYS A 268 15.81 -0.38 27.89
C LYS A 268 17.20 -0.79 27.43
N ASP A 269 18.09 0.19 27.30
CA ASP A 269 19.49 -0.04 27.04
C ASP A 269 20.22 -0.54 28.32
N LYS A 270 21.52 -0.81 28.22
CA LYS A 270 22.34 -1.28 29.36
C LYS A 270 22.43 -0.28 30.51
N TYR A 271 22.05 0.98 30.28
CA TYR A 271 22.04 2.05 31.30
C TYR A 271 20.64 2.32 31.84
N GLY A 272 19.63 1.53 31.44
CA GLY A 272 18.25 1.69 31.87
C GLY A 272 17.46 2.79 31.11
N LYS A 273 18.06 3.44 30.11
CA LYS A 273 17.38 4.44 29.28
C LYS A 273 16.43 3.78 28.29
N ILE A 274 15.32 4.44 28.00
CA ILE A 274 14.35 3.99 26.99
C ILE A 274 15.04 3.93 25.62
N CYS A 275 14.86 2.83 24.93
CA CYS A 275 15.26 2.62 23.55
C CYS A 275 14.17 1.88 22.79
N TYR A 276 14.25 1.90 21.46
CA TYR A 276 13.27 1.31 20.56
C TYR A 276 13.86 0.10 19.86
N ARG A 277 13.02 -0.88 19.58
CA ARG A 277 13.40 -2.08 18.83
C ARG A 277 12.23 -2.67 18.07
N MET A 278 12.50 -3.54 17.12
CA MET A 278 11.48 -4.38 16.55
C MET A 278 11.00 -5.41 17.55
N ALA A 279 9.67 -5.52 17.71
CA ALA A 279 9.02 -6.40 18.67
C ALA A 279 8.38 -7.60 17.97
N LEU A 280 8.23 -8.72 18.72
CA LEU A 280 7.51 -9.93 18.26
C LEU A 280 8.03 -10.51 16.93
N GLN A 281 9.33 -10.39 16.64
CA GLN A 281 9.94 -10.83 15.37
C GLN A 281 9.76 -12.33 15.07
N THR A 282 9.54 -13.16 16.10
CA THR A 282 9.35 -14.62 15.93
C THR A 282 8.17 -15.01 15.06
N ARG A 283 7.24 -14.09 14.78
CA ARG A 283 6.09 -14.31 13.88
C ARG A 283 6.41 -14.04 12.41
N GLU A 284 7.53 -13.41 12.12
CA GLU A 284 7.87 -12.87 10.82
C GLU A 284 8.54 -13.91 9.90
N GLN A 285 8.49 -13.66 8.59
CA GLN A 285 8.91 -14.61 7.55
C GLN A 285 10.40 -14.99 7.62
N HIS A 286 11.29 -14.11 8.10
CA HIS A 286 12.71 -14.42 8.23
C HIS A 286 13.01 -15.48 9.31
N ILE A 287 12.06 -15.71 10.23
CA ILE A 287 12.14 -16.78 11.25
C ILE A 287 11.18 -17.92 10.91
N LYS A 288 9.93 -17.62 10.63
CA LYS A 288 8.87 -18.62 10.40
C LYS A 288 8.88 -19.21 8.99
N ARG A 289 9.51 -18.54 8.01
CA ARG A 289 9.60 -19.00 6.61
C ARG A 289 8.22 -19.38 6.05
N GLU A 290 8.02 -20.59 5.57
CA GLU A 290 6.76 -21.13 5.04
C GLU A 290 5.59 -21.13 6.04
N LYS A 291 5.86 -21.00 7.34
CA LYS A 291 4.84 -20.95 8.40
C LYS A 291 4.49 -19.52 8.82
N ALA A 292 5.03 -18.50 8.14
CA ALA A 292 4.72 -17.12 8.43
C ALA A 292 3.29 -16.76 8.00
N THR A 293 2.64 -15.86 8.73
CA THR A 293 1.32 -15.33 8.37
C THR A 293 1.36 -14.54 7.06
N SER A 294 2.47 -13.84 6.80
CA SER A 294 2.65 -12.96 5.65
C SER A 294 4.06 -13.09 5.07
N ASN A 295 4.18 -12.82 3.77
CA ASN A 295 5.48 -12.69 3.10
C ASN A 295 6.06 -11.28 3.22
N ILE A 296 5.32 -10.30 3.75
CA ILE A 296 5.75 -8.91 3.84
C ILE A 296 6.99 -8.78 4.71
N CYS A 297 8.04 -8.20 4.13
CA CYS A 297 9.32 -7.92 4.76
C CYS A 297 9.53 -6.43 4.97
N THR A 298 9.26 -5.64 3.95
CA THR A 298 9.49 -4.19 3.87
C THR A 298 8.29 -3.42 4.39
N ALA A 299 8.54 -2.33 5.16
CA ALA A 299 7.55 -1.35 5.54
C ALA A 299 7.68 -0.08 4.68
N GLN A 300 6.63 0.72 4.56
CA GLN A 300 6.66 2.06 3.96
C GLN A 300 7.24 3.07 4.97
N ALA A 301 8.56 3.03 5.19
CA ALA A 301 9.19 3.76 6.28
C ALA A 301 9.10 5.29 6.11
N LEU A 302 9.42 5.83 4.92
CA LEU A 302 9.41 7.28 4.66
C LEU A 302 7.99 7.85 4.79
N LEU A 303 7.02 7.25 4.11
CA LEU A 303 5.65 7.76 4.06
C LEU A 303 4.92 7.59 5.39
N ALA A 304 5.17 6.48 6.11
CA ALA A 304 4.67 6.30 7.48
C ALA A 304 5.27 7.36 8.43
N THR A 305 6.55 7.69 8.28
CA THR A 305 7.18 8.78 9.04
C THR A 305 6.54 10.13 8.72
N MET A 306 6.28 10.43 7.44
CA MET A 306 5.60 11.67 7.03
C MET A 306 4.20 11.77 7.63
N ALA A 307 3.40 10.70 7.53
CA ALA A 307 2.05 10.64 8.11
C ALA A 307 2.06 10.77 9.63
N GLY A 308 3.00 10.10 10.31
CA GLY A 308 3.20 10.26 11.75
C GLY A 308 3.58 11.69 12.14
N PHE A 309 4.45 12.33 11.39
CA PHE A 309 4.86 13.72 11.62
C PHE A 309 3.76 14.73 11.26
N TYR A 310 2.91 14.45 10.28
CA TYR A 310 1.71 15.23 10.01
C TYR A 310 0.83 15.29 11.27
N ALA A 311 0.59 14.13 11.90
CA ALA A 311 -0.18 14.07 13.13
C ALA A 311 0.52 14.76 14.32
N VAL A 312 1.86 14.70 14.41
CA VAL A 312 2.64 15.43 15.42
C VAL A 312 2.53 16.95 15.21
N TYR A 313 2.56 17.41 13.95
CA TYR A 313 2.51 18.84 13.62
C TYR A 313 1.11 19.43 13.86
N HIS A 314 0.06 18.75 13.43
CA HIS A 314 -1.32 19.22 13.56
C HIS A 314 -1.92 18.97 14.95
N GLY A 315 -1.51 17.89 15.61
CA GLY A 315 -2.10 17.46 16.88
C GLY A 315 -3.58 17.07 16.75
N GLN A 316 -4.20 16.77 17.89
CA GLN A 316 -5.63 16.40 17.92
C GLN A 316 -6.53 17.48 17.31
N GLU A 317 -6.37 18.73 17.74
CA GLU A 317 -7.24 19.82 17.32
C GLU A 317 -7.05 20.19 15.85
N GLY A 318 -5.82 20.18 15.34
CA GLY A 318 -5.54 20.43 13.92
C GLY A 318 -6.21 19.41 13.01
N ILE A 319 -6.02 18.10 13.28
CA ILE A 319 -6.64 17.03 12.50
C ILE A 319 -8.18 17.12 12.57
N LYS A 320 -8.72 17.36 13.76
CA LYS A 320 -10.17 17.53 13.94
C LYS A 320 -10.73 18.73 13.19
N ASN A 321 -10.02 19.84 13.16
CA ASN A 321 -10.42 21.04 12.43
C ASN A 321 -10.37 20.83 10.92
N ILE A 322 -9.36 20.12 10.40
CA ILE A 322 -9.28 19.72 8.98
C ILE A 322 -10.49 18.85 8.63
N ALA A 323 -10.76 17.80 9.41
CA ALA A 323 -11.90 16.91 9.18
C ALA A 323 -13.25 17.64 9.25
N LYS A 324 -13.43 18.55 10.22
CA LYS A 324 -14.65 19.36 10.36
C LYS A 324 -14.86 20.29 9.16
N ARG A 325 -13.80 20.95 8.68
CA ARG A 325 -13.88 21.85 7.52
C ARG A 325 -14.33 21.08 6.27
N ILE A 326 -13.70 19.94 5.99
CA ILE A 326 -14.05 19.04 4.89
C ILE A 326 -15.53 18.62 5.00
N HIS A 327 -15.95 18.14 6.16
CA HIS A 327 -17.32 17.70 6.40
C HIS A 327 -18.35 18.84 6.29
N SER A 328 -18.00 20.05 6.75
CA SER A 328 -18.86 21.22 6.63
C SER A 328 -19.07 21.65 5.18
N ILE A 329 -18.02 21.61 4.36
CA ILE A 329 -18.07 21.88 2.93
C ILE A 329 -19.00 20.86 2.24
N ALA A 330 -18.77 19.57 2.49
CA ALA A 330 -19.62 18.51 1.92
C ALA A 330 -21.09 18.66 2.33
N THR A 331 -21.35 18.93 3.63
CA THR A 331 -22.71 19.14 4.13
C THR A 331 -23.39 20.35 3.50
N TRP A 332 -22.63 21.42 3.27
CA TRP A 332 -23.15 22.62 2.61
C TRP A 332 -23.44 22.37 1.12
N LEU A 333 -22.52 21.76 0.39
CA LEU A 333 -22.68 21.38 -1.02
C LEU A 333 -23.89 20.46 -1.23
N ASN A 334 -24.10 19.49 -0.37
CA ASN A 334 -25.28 18.63 -0.42
C ASN A 334 -26.58 19.45 -0.41
N LYS A 335 -26.70 20.42 0.51
CA LYS A 335 -27.89 21.29 0.60
C LYS A 335 -28.04 22.21 -0.60
N ALA A 336 -26.94 22.70 -1.14
CA ALA A 336 -26.95 23.60 -2.30
C ALA A 336 -27.37 22.83 -3.56
N LEU A 337 -26.81 21.65 -3.80
CA LEU A 337 -27.13 20.82 -4.97
C LEU A 337 -28.55 20.26 -4.92
N ALA A 338 -29.06 19.95 -3.74
CA ALA A 338 -30.46 19.55 -3.58
C ALA A 338 -31.45 20.62 -4.10
N ARG A 339 -31.12 21.92 -4.00
CA ARG A 339 -31.94 23.01 -4.54
C ARG A 339 -31.94 23.06 -6.08
N LEU A 340 -30.93 22.47 -6.70
CA LEU A 340 -30.79 22.30 -8.16
C LEU A 340 -31.41 20.99 -8.65
N GLY A 341 -32.07 20.23 -7.76
CA GLY A 341 -32.75 18.97 -8.13
C GLY A 341 -31.83 17.73 -8.11
N TYR A 342 -30.59 17.83 -7.67
CA TYR A 342 -29.74 16.66 -7.48
C TYR A 342 -30.13 15.92 -6.21
N VAL A 343 -30.28 14.59 -6.30
CA VAL A 343 -30.75 13.76 -5.18
C VAL A 343 -29.57 12.97 -4.60
N GLN A 344 -29.13 13.32 -3.40
CA GLN A 344 -28.06 12.65 -2.67
C GLN A 344 -28.53 11.28 -2.15
N HIS A 345 -27.70 10.23 -2.37
CA HIS A 345 -28.01 8.86 -1.95
C HIS A 345 -27.71 8.59 -0.48
N ASN A 346 -26.66 9.21 0.07
CA ASN A 346 -26.20 8.92 1.42
C ASN A 346 -26.91 9.82 2.44
N GLU A 347 -27.64 9.25 3.37
CA GLU A 347 -28.27 10.00 4.45
C GLU A 347 -27.21 10.56 5.42
N ILE A 348 -26.22 9.74 5.75
CA ILE A 348 -25.09 10.12 6.60
C ILE A 348 -23.80 9.90 5.81
N PHE A 349 -22.95 10.91 5.76
CA PHE A 349 -21.68 10.91 5.00
C PHE A 349 -20.60 11.70 5.76
N PHE A 350 -19.35 11.53 5.35
CA PHE A 350 -18.25 12.34 5.85
C PHE A 350 -17.88 13.44 4.85
N ASP A 351 -17.34 13.09 3.70
CA ASP A 351 -16.79 14.00 2.70
C ASP A 351 -17.23 13.67 1.26
N THR A 352 -17.70 12.45 1.04
CA THR A 352 -18.03 11.92 -0.28
C THR A 352 -19.53 11.94 -0.49
N LEU A 353 -19.94 12.55 -1.60
CA LEU A 353 -21.34 12.73 -2.00
C LEU A 353 -21.56 12.00 -3.33
N ARG A 354 -22.73 11.31 -3.44
CA ARG A 354 -23.15 10.62 -4.66
C ARG A 354 -24.58 11.01 -4.97
N PHE A 355 -24.81 11.47 -6.19
CA PHE A 355 -26.09 12.02 -6.63
C PHE A 355 -26.67 11.28 -7.82
N SER A 356 -28.00 11.04 -7.79
CA SER A 356 -28.80 10.92 -9.00
C SER A 356 -28.99 12.31 -9.61
N LEU A 357 -28.94 12.35 -10.93
CA LEU A 357 -29.04 13.59 -11.69
C LEU A 357 -30.52 13.94 -11.97
N PRO A 358 -30.86 15.23 -12.09
CA PRO A 358 -32.17 15.64 -12.60
C PRO A 358 -32.42 15.09 -14.02
N ASP A 359 -33.68 14.80 -14.40
CA ASP A 359 -34.04 14.14 -15.68
C ASP A 359 -33.46 14.81 -16.93
N HIS A 360 -33.28 16.14 -16.90
CA HIS A 360 -32.72 16.93 -18.01
C HIS A 360 -31.20 17.03 -18.02
N VAL A 361 -30.52 16.43 -17.01
CA VAL A 361 -29.06 16.44 -16.87
C VAL A 361 -28.49 15.04 -17.12
N SER A 362 -27.64 14.89 -18.11
CA SER A 362 -26.91 13.65 -18.32
C SER A 362 -25.51 13.69 -17.69
N ALA A 363 -25.02 12.55 -17.25
CA ALA A 363 -23.65 12.42 -16.73
C ALA A 363 -22.62 12.89 -17.78
N GLN A 364 -22.89 12.65 -19.09
CA GLN A 364 -22.00 13.11 -20.16
C GLN A 364 -21.98 14.64 -20.30
N LYS A 365 -23.15 15.33 -20.15
CA LYS A 365 -23.24 16.80 -20.16
C LYS A 365 -22.41 17.36 -19.01
N LEU A 366 -22.59 16.81 -17.80
CA LEU A 366 -21.87 17.23 -16.60
C LEU A 366 -20.36 17.00 -16.75
N ARG A 367 -19.95 15.83 -17.28
CA ARG A 367 -18.56 15.51 -17.55
C ARG A 367 -17.90 16.49 -18.52
N THR A 368 -18.59 16.84 -19.60
CA THR A 368 -18.08 17.80 -20.59
C THR A 368 -17.84 19.18 -19.95
N ILE A 369 -18.79 19.65 -19.12
CA ILE A 369 -18.68 20.92 -18.41
C ILE A 369 -17.53 20.85 -17.40
N ALA A 370 -17.44 19.81 -16.57
CA ALA A 370 -16.39 19.64 -15.58
C ALA A 370 -14.99 19.64 -16.23
N LEU A 371 -14.80 18.84 -17.28
CA LEU A 371 -13.51 18.79 -18.00
C LEU A 371 -13.15 20.11 -18.68
N SER A 372 -14.13 20.89 -19.16
CA SER A 372 -13.89 22.22 -19.72
C SER A 372 -13.40 23.25 -18.68
N LYS A 373 -13.61 22.94 -17.39
CA LYS A 373 -13.17 23.73 -16.23
C LYS A 373 -12.02 23.05 -15.48
N GLU A 374 -11.37 22.05 -16.12
CA GLU A 374 -10.24 21.32 -15.56
C GLU A 374 -10.55 20.62 -14.22
N VAL A 375 -11.76 20.05 -14.11
CA VAL A 375 -12.24 19.32 -12.93
C VAL A 375 -12.57 17.88 -13.27
N ASN A 376 -12.13 16.94 -12.43
CA ASN A 376 -12.49 15.53 -12.48
C ASN A 376 -13.50 15.18 -11.38
N LEU A 377 -14.59 14.51 -11.76
CA LEU A 377 -15.61 13.96 -10.87
C LEU A 377 -15.62 12.43 -10.98
N CYS A 378 -16.26 11.75 -10.02
CA CYS A 378 -16.49 10.31 -10.07
C CYS A 378 -17.79 10.02 -10.85
N TYR A 379 -17.74 9.15 -11.86
CA TYR A 379 -18.89 8.76 -12.68
C TYR A 379 -19.16 7.27 -12.49
N TYR A 380 -20.42 6.93 -12.19
CA TYR A 380 -20.86 5.56 -11.94
C TYR A 380 -21.60 5.00 -13.16
N ASP A 381 -21.54 3.68 -13.36
CA ASP A 381 -22.15 3.01 -14.53
C ASP A 381 -23.67 3.17 -14.63
N ASN A 382 -24.34 3.40 -13.50
CA ASN A 382 -25.77 3.65 -13.46
C ASN A 382 -26.19 5.09 -13.80
N GLY A 383 -25.23 5.95 -14.16
CA GLY A 383 -25.46 7.35 -14.51
C GLY A 383 -25.37 8.32 -13.33
N ASP A 384 -25.16 7.86 -12.11
CA ASP A 384 -24.91 8.73 -10.96
C ASP A 384 -23.55 9.44 -11.11
N VAL A 385 -23.41 10.56 -10.41
CA VAL A 385 -22.15 11.30 -10.30
C VAL A 385 -21.83 11.57 -8.84
N GLY A 386 -20.57 11.39 -8.48
CA GLY A 386 -20.07 11.66 -7.14
C GLY A 386 -18.84 12.55 -7.13
N PHE A 387 -18.54 13.05 -5.94
CA PHE A 387 -17.30 13.76 -5.67
C PHE A 387 -16.95 13.69 -4.19
N SER A 388 -15.66 13.78 -3.89
CA SER A 388 -15.12 13.77 -2.54
C SER A 388 -14.42 15.09 -2.25
N ILE A 389 -14.74 15.69 -1.11
CA ILE A 389 -14.09 16.90 -0.62
C ILE A 389 -12.83 16.53 0.16
N ASP A 390 -11.77 17.30 -0.02
CA ASP A 390 -10.48 17.04 0.59
C ASP A 390 -9.89 18.28 1.30
N GLU A 391 -8.66 18.13 1.80
CA GLU A 391 -7.98 19.15 2.57
C GLU A 391 -7.67 20.41 1.74
N THR A 392 -7.50 20.28 0.43
CA THR A 392 -7.14 21.41 -0.45
C THR A 392 -8.34 22.26 -0.86
N THR A 393 -9.54 21.69 -0.76
CA THR A 393 -10.78 22.36 -1.19
C THR A 393 -11.02 23.65 -0.44
N ASP A 394 -11.07 24.77 -1.15
CA ASP A 394 -11.36 26.10 -0.61
C ASP A 394 -12.69 26.68 -1.13
N LEU A 395 -12.96 27.94 -0.81
CA LEU A 395 -14.20 28.61 -1.21
C LEU A 395 -14.29 28.83 -2.73
N LYS A 396 -13.15 29.00 -3.43
CA LYS A 396 -13.13 29.11 -4.90
C LYS A 396 -13.51 27.80 -5.54
N ASP A 397 -13.02 26.70 -4.99
CA ASP A 397 -13.33 25.35 -5.44
C ASP A 397 -14.81 25.01 -5.25
N VAL A 398 -15.38 25.41 -4.11
CA VAL A 398 -16.83 25.26 -3.87
C VAL A 398 -17.63 26.04 -4.90
N ASN A 399 -17.26 27.28 -5.19
CA ASN A 399 -17.94 28.09 -6.23
C ASN A 399 -17.75 27.49 -7.63
N LEU A 400 -16.58 26.90 -7.91
CA LEU A 400 -16.32 26.20 -9.16
C LEU A 400 -17.22 24.98 -9.30
N LEU A 401 -17.30 24.10 -8.28
CA LEU A 401 -18.20 22.96 -8.26
C LEU A 401 -19.66 23.41 -8.46
N LEU A 402 -20.13 24.40 -7.69
CA LEU A 402 -21.48 24.94 -7.87
C LEU A 402 -21.75 25.41 -9.29
N SER A 403 -20.80 26.12 -9.90
CA SER A 403 -20.95 26.61 -11.27
C SER A 403 -21.08 25.46 -12.27
N ILE A 404 -20.33 24.35 -12.08
CA ILE A 404 -20.40 23.16 -12.93
C ILE A 404 -21.80 22.53 -12.87
N PHE A 405 -22.30 22.29 -11.66
CA PHE A 405 -23.60 21.66 -11.46
C PHE A 405 -24.76 22.58 -11.85
N SER A 406 -24.66 23.88 -11.59
CA SER A 406 -25.67 24.87 -11.99
C SER A 406 -25.81 25.00 -13.53
N ILE A 407 -24.66 25.10 -14.23
CA ILE A 407 -24.65 25.14 -15.71
C ILE A 407 -25.25 23.83 -16.28
N ALA A 408 -24.94 22.68 -15.68
CA ALA A 408 -25.51 21.42 -16.13
C ALA A 408 -27.05 21.37 -15.94
N ALA A 409 -27.56 21.92 -14.84
CA ALA A 409 -28.98 22.03 -14.52
C ALA A 409 -29.69 23.18 -15.25
N GLU A 410 -28.98 24.02 -16.01
CA GLU A 410 -29.52 25.22 -16.68
C GLU A 410 -30.11 26.25 -15.70
N GLU A 411 -29.56 26.26 -14.48
CA GLU A 411 -29.95 27.12 -13.36
C GLU A 411 -28.82 28.10 -13.01
N THR A 412 -29.15 29.13 -12.24
CA THR A 412 -28.17 30.09 -11.72
C THR A 412 -28.13 30.04 -10.21
N MET A 413 -26.92 29.98 -9.65
CA MET A 413 -26.72 30.12 -8.22
C MET A 413 -25.86 31.37 -7.90
N GLN A 414 -26.14 31.96 -6.74
CA GLN A 414 -25.30 33.04 -6.23
C GLN A 414 -23.97 32.48 -5.72
N GLU A 415 -22.94 33.26 -5.92
CA GLU A 415 -21.60 32.96 -5.39
C GLU A 415 -21.63 32.94 -3.86
N VAL A 416 -20.91 31.97 -3.31
CA VAL A 416 -20.80 31.73 -1.86
C VAL A 416 -19.60 32.49 -1.33
N THR A 417 -19.81 33.22 -0.25
CA THR A 417 -18.77 34.02 0.41
C THR A 417 -18.33 33.46 1.76
N ASP A 418 -19.10 32.53 2.33
CA ASP A 418 -18.79 31.86 3.59
C ASP A 418 -19.50 30.50 3.69
N ILE A 419 -18.86 29.54 4.38
CA ILE A 419 -19.43 28.22 4.65
C ILE A 419 -19.44 28.02 6.17
N PRO A 420 -20.64 28.07 6.80
CA PRO A 420 -20.75 27.88 8.24
C PRO A 420 -20.41 26.44 8.64
N GLU A 421 -19.89 26.26 9.84
CA GLU A 421 -19.69 24.93 10.42
C GLU A 421 -21.04 24.20 10.47
N ALA A 422 -21.09 23.04 9.85
CA ALA A 422 -22.29 22.21 9.77
C ALA A 422 -21.92 20.72 9.87
N SER A 423 -22.87 19.89 10.28
CA SER A 423 -22.66 18.45 10.33
C SER A 423 -23.96 17.70 10.03
N SER A 424 -23.85 16.70 9.15
CA SER A 424 -24.89 15.71 8.87
C SER A 424 -24.74 14.46 9.74
N LEU A 425 -23.67 14.36 10.56
CA LEU A 425 -23.40 13.16 11.35
C LEU A 425 -24.42 12.98 12.48
N ASN A 426 -24.96 11.76 12.57
CA ASN A 426 -25.79 11.34 13.68
C ASN A 426 -24.97 11.35 14.99
N ARG A 427 -25.61 11.75 16.11
CA ARG A 427 -24.97 11.80 17.42
C ARG A 427 -24.34 10.47 17.84
N ASP A 428 -24.96 9.35 17.47
CA ASP A 428 -24.52 8.01 17.89
C ASP A 428 -23.35 7.48 17.09
N LEU A 429 -23.08 8.06 15.90
CA LEU A 429 -21.95 7.76 15.04
C LEU A 429 -20.81 8.77 15.18
N ARG A 430 -20.93 9.77 16.08
CA ARG A 430 -19.86 10.73 16.35
C ARG A 430 -18.86 10.18 17.35
N ARG A 431 -17.59 10.43 17.09
CA ARG A 431 -16.52 10.16 18.04
C ARG A 431 -16.73 10.94 19.35
N ARG A 432 -16.57 10.26 20.47
CA ARG A 432 -16.66 10.85 21.82
C ARG A 432 -15.34 10.75 22.57
N THR A 433 -14.47 9.83 22.17
CA THR A 433 -13.18 9.58 22.82
C THR A 433 -12.11 10.53 22.31
N SER A 434 -11.24 10.96 23.19
CA SER A 434 -10.02 11.70 22.83
C SER A 434 -9.03 10.80 22.09
N PHE A 435 -8.15 11.40 21.30
CA PHE A 435 -7.06 10.74 20.60
C PHE A 435 -5.83 11.66 20.59
N LEU A 436 -4.65 11.14 20.28
CA LEU A 436 -3.39 11.90 20.25
C LEU A 436 -3.13 12.69 21.54
N THR A 437 -3.38 12.07 22.68
CA THR A 437 -3.22 12.72 24.00
C THR A 437 -1.78 12.72 24.51
N HIS A 438 -0.88 11.95 23.88
CA HIS A 438 0.54 11.92 24.25
C HIS A 438 1.23 13.26 24.01
N GLU A 439 2.21 13.59 24.85
CA GLU A 439 2.94 14.87 24.82
C GLU A 439 3.50 15.21 23.43
N VAL A 440 3.98 14.23 22.67
CA VAL A 440 4.56 14.42 21.34
C VAL A 440 3.58 15.06 20.35
N PHE A 441 2.29 14.78 20.47
CA PHE A 441 1.22 15.35 19.61
C PHE A 441 0.69 16.70 20.10
N ASN A 442 1.23 17.23 21.20
CA ASN A 442 0.78 18.46 21.83
C ASN A 442 1.92 19.47 22.03
N LYS A 443 3.04 19.31 21.31
CA LYS A 443 4.24 20.11 21.58
C LYS A 443 4.87 20.79 20.35
N TYR A 444 4.75 20.22 19.15
CA TYR A 444 5.54 20.63 17.99
C TYR A 444 4.68 21.23 16.87
N HIS A 445 3.91 22.28 17.18
CA HIS A 445 2.91 22.88 16.29
C HIS A 445 3.40 24.08 15.47
N THR A 446 4.67 24.49 15.63
CA THR A 446 5.30 25.50 14.80
C THR A 446 6.39 24.90 13.93
N GLU A 447 6.67 25.51 12.77
CA GLU A 447 7.75 25.02 11.88
C GLU A 447 9.09 24.89 12.61
N THR A 448 9.44 25.87 13.45
CA THR A 448 10.70 25.86 14.19
C THR A 448 10.79 24.69 15.19
N GLU A 449 9.72 24.43 15.92
CA GLU A 449 9.67 23.33 16.89
C GLU A 449 9.69 21.99 16.17
N MET A 450 8.90 21.84 15.10
CA MET A 450 8.86 20.63 14.30
C MET A 450 10.20 20.34 13.63
N MET A 451 10.86 21.34 13.05
CA MET A 451 12.20 21.19 12.47
C MET A 451 13.21 20.72 13.51
N ARG A 452 13.20 21.31 14.71
CA ARG A 452 14.08 20.88 15.81
C ARG A 452 13.78 19.46 16.28
N TYR A 453 12.51 19.06 16.28
CA TYR A 453 12.11 17.70 16.60
C TYR A 453 12.65 16.70 15.57
N ILE A 454 12.41 16.96 14.27
CA ILE A 454 12.92 16.12 13.17
C ILE A 454 14.45 15.99 13.25
N LYS A 455 15.18 17.11 13.43
CA LYS A 455 16.66 17.10 13.54
C LYS A 455 17.16 16.42 14.80
N ARG A 456 16.42 16.44 15.90
CA ARG A 456 16.73 15.68 17.12
C ARG A 456 16.65 14.16 16.86
N LEU A 457 15.62 13.71 16.11
CA LEU A 457 15.51 12.30 15.74
C LEU A 457 16.61 11.89 14.77
N GLU A 458 16.86 12.68 13.73
CA GLU A 458 17.91 12.42 12.74
C GLU A 458 19.29 12.23 13.40
N ARG A 459 19.62 13.02 14.44
CA ARG A 459 20.87 12.91 15.19
C ARG A 459 21.03 11.62 16.02
N LYS A 460 19.95 10.87 16.25
CA LYS A 460 20.00 9.57 16.91
C LYS A 460 20.37 8.44 15.95
N ASP A 461 20.40 8.71 14.64
CA ASP A 461 20.60 7.73 13.60
C ASP A 461 21.96 7.88 12.94
N ILE A 462 22.46 6.78 12.43
CA ILE A 462 23.51 6.74 11.42
C ILE A 462 22.85 6.30 10.12
N SER A 463 22.82 7.19 9.11
CA SER A 463 22.25 6.91 7.80
C SER A 463 23.34 6.74 6.74
N LEU A 464 22.98 6.30 5.54
CA LEU A 464 23.89 6.25 4.40
C LEU A 464 24.41 7.64 3.98
N ALA A 465 23.76 8.73 4.40
CA ALA A 465 24.28 10.09 4.22
C ALA A 465 25.47 10.40 5.14
N HIS A 466 25.66 9.65 6.22
CA HIS A 466 26.75 9.82 7.18
C HIS A 466 27.92 8.86 6.93
N SER A 467 27.64 7.61 6.58
CA SER A 467 28.67 6.58 6.42
C SER A 467 28.19 5.40 5.56
N MET A 468 29.13 4.57 5.12
CA MET A 468 28.86 3.28 4.51
C MET A 468 28.50 2.27 5.59
N ILE A 469 27.23 2.14 5.91
CA ILE A 469 26.74 1.17 6.89
C ILE A 469 26.60 -0.20 6.24
N SER A 470 27.07 -1.24 6.90
CA SER A 470 26.72 -2.63 6.53
C SER A 470 25.28 -2.88 6.89
N LEU A 471 24.41 -3.01 5.89
CA LEU A 471 23.00 -3.33 6.09
C LEU A 471 22.80 -4.84 5.95
N GLY A 472 22.12 -5.45 6.92
CA GLY A 472 21.89 -6.90 6.98
C GLY A 472 20.83 -7.42 6.00
N SER A 473 20.16 -6.51 5.28
CA SER A 473 19.06 -6.90 4.42
C SER A 473 19.22 -6.34 3.04
N CYS A 474 19.11 -5.92 2.18
CA CYS A 474 19.29 -5.55 0.80
C CYS A 474 20.35 -4.46 0.58
N THR A 475 20.73 -4.35 -0.66
CA THR A 475 21.78 -3.46 -1.13
C THR A 475 21.28 -2.02 -1.30
N MET A 476 20.76 -1.43 -0.24
CA MET A 476 20.34 -0.02 -0.25
C MET A 476 21.49 0.89 -0.69
N LYS A 477 21.14 1.88 -1.49
CA LYS A 477 22.04 2.92 -2.00
C LYS A 477 21.48 4.29 -1.63
N LEU A 478 22.35 5.30 -1.62
CA LEU A 478 21.90 6.67 -1.69
C LEU A 478 21.16 6.89 -3.02
N ASN A 479 19.96 7.48 -2.96
CA ASN A 479 19.28 7.93 -4.16
C ASN A 479 19.97 9.17 -4.70
N ALA A 480 20.09 9.29 -6.01
CA ALA A 480 20.65 10.48 -6.63
C ALA A 480 19.72 11.69 -6.37
N ALA A 481 20.29 12.83 -6.01
CA ALA A 481 19.53 14.05 -5.78
C ALA A 481 18.74 14.48 -7.02
N SER A 482 19.31 14.34 -8.21
CA SER A 482 18.65 14.61 -9.48
C SER A 482 17.41 13.74 -9.75
N GLU A 483 17.38 12.51 -9.23
CA GLU A 483 16.21 11.61 -9.30
C GLU A 483 15.13 11.99 -8.28
N MET A 484 15.50 12.60 -7.16
CA MET A 484 14.56 12.99 -6.10
C MET A 484 13.89 14.35 -6.35
N LEU A 485 14.60 15.31 -6.96
CA LEU A 485 14.07 16.65 -7.22
C LEU A 485 12.74 16.67 -7.99
N PRO A 486 12.53 15.85 -9.04
CA PRO A 486 11.28 15.81 -9.78
C PRO A 486 10.06 15.45 -8.92
N LEU A 487 10.25 14.72 -7.82
CA LEU A 487 9.15 14.31 -6.93
C LEU A 487 8.49 15.48 -6.19
N SER A 488 9.12 16.66 -6.17
CA SER A 488 8.51 17.90 -5.64
C SER A 488 7.83 18.76 -6.73
N ASN A 489 7.71 18.23 -7.96
CA ASN A 489 7.03 18.92 -9.07
C ASN A 489 5.55 18.51 -9.12
N LEU A 490 4.64 19.49 -9.19
CA LEU A 490 3.19 19.27 -9.26
C LEU A 490 2.77 18.37 -10.44
N GLY A 491 3.49 18.42 -11.58
CA GLY A 491 3.24 17.53 -12.71
C GLY A 491 3.40 16.03 -12.39
N TRP A 492 4.08 15.70 -11.30
CA TRP A 492 4.19 14.34 -10.78
C TRP A 492 3.34 14.13 -9.51
N MET A 493 3.34 15.10 -8.58
CA MET A 493 2.68 14.95 -7.28
C MET A 493 1.15 14.93 -7.34
N ALA A 494 0.56 15.77 -8.24
CA ALA A 494 -0.86 16.10 -8.18
C ALA A 494 -1.75 15.28 -9.13
N ILE A 495 -1.24 14.19 -9.71
CA ILE A 495 -2.03 13.35 -10.61
C ILE A 495 -2.74 12.26 -9.83
N HIS A 496 -4.07 12.28 -9.87
CA HIS A 496 -4.90 11.25 -9.24
C HIS A 496 -4.82 9.92 -10.02
N PRO A 497 -4.76 8.75 -9.36
CA PRO A 497 -4.58 7.47 -10.05
C PRO A 497 -5.70 7.07 -11.02
N LEU A 498 -6.90 7.59 -10.82
CA LEU A 498 -8.09 7.24 -11.62
C LEU A 498 -8.47 8.35 -12.63
N VAL A 499 -7.58 9.27 -12.95
CA VAL A 499 -7.82 10.25 -14.00
C VAL A 499 -7.92 9.58 -15.38
N PRO A 500 -8.61 10.20 -16.36
CA PRO A 500 -8.55 9.77 -17.76
C PRO A 500 -7.09 9.63 -18.26
N GLU A 501 -6.83 8.63 -19.08
CA GLU A 501 -5.47 8.31 -19.57
C GLU A 501 -4.78 9.50 -20.25
N ASP A 502 -5.53 10.35 -20.94
CA ASP A 502 -4.99 11.54 -21.61
C ASP A 502 -4.47 12.61 -20.65
N GLN A 503 -4.80 12.52 -19.36
CA GLN A 503 -4.28 13.39 -18.31
C GLN A 503 -2.98 12.89 -17.69
N ALA A 504 -2.59 11.62 -17.89
CA ALA A 504 -1.42 10.98 -17.30
C ALA A 504 -0.35 10.57 -18.33
N LYS A 505 -0.28 11.23 -19.47
CA LYS A 505 0.64 10.88 -20.57
C LYS A 505 2.11 10.89 -20.18
N GLY A 506 2.52 11.80 -19.29
CA GLY A 506 3.87 11.86 -18.77
C GLY A 506 4.24 10.60 -17.99
N TYR A 507 3.36 10.15 -17.09
CA TYR A 507 3.52 8.90 -16.35
C TYR A 507 3.56 7.68 -17.29
N GLN A 508 2.64 7.59 -18.23
CA GLN A 508 2.62 6.48 -19.20
C GLN A 508 3.91 6.41 -20.01
N THR A 509 4.41 7.56 -20.47
CA THR A 509 5.66 7.64 -21.22
C THR A 509 6.86 7.23 -20.36
N LEU A 510 6.93 7.72 -19.12
CA LEU A 510 7.98 7.33 -18.16
C LEU A 510 7.99 5.82 -17.89
N ILE A 511 6.82 5.25 -17.59
CA ILE A 511 6.64 3.82 -17.31
C ILE A 511 7.05 2.97 -18.52
N ASN A 512 6.63 3.34 -19.72
CA ASN A 512 6.95 2.63 -20.95
C ASN A 512 8.47 2.69 -21.24
N ASN A 513 9.07 3.87 -21.15
CA ASN A 513 10.50 4.04 -21.39
C ASN A 513 11.34 3.22 -20.40
N LEU A 514 11.00 3.26 -19.11
CA LEU A 514 11.68 2.47 -18.09
C LEU A 514 11.50 0.97 -18.32
N SER A 515 10.29 0.53 -18.71
CA SER A 515 10.01 -0.88 -19.01
C SER A 515 10.86 -1.38 -20.18
N GLU A 516 11.02 -0.61 -21.25
CA GLU A 516 11.87 -0.97 -22.38
C GLU A 516 13.36 -1.06 -21.98
N GLN A 517 13.85 -0.10 -21.17
CA GLN A 517 15.22 -0.15 -20.65
C GLN A 517 15.45 -1.39 -19.76
N LEU A 518 14.48 -1.74 -18.91
CA LEU A 518 14.57 -2.92 -18.07
C LEU A 518 14.52 -4.23 -18.86
N LYS A 519 13.81 -4.30 -19.98
CA LYS A 519 13.88 -5.45 -20.90
C LYS A 519 15.30 -5.65 -21.43
N VAL A 520 15.96 -4.57 -21.87
CA VAL A 520 17.34 -4.63 -22.34
C VAL A 520 18.30 -5.08 -21.23
N ILE A 521 18.12 -4.55 -20.01
CA ILE A 521 18.97 -4.88 -18.87
C ILE A 521 18.81 -6.33 -18.44
N THR A 522 17.59 -6.84 -18.41
CA THR A 522 17.27 -8.17 -17.86
C THR A 522 17.24 -9.28 -18.91
N GLY A 523 17.04 -8.95 -20.18
CA GLY A 523 16.82 -9.91 -21.27
C GLY A 523 15.38 -10.47 -21.33
N PHE A 524 14.49 -10.07 -20.43
CA PHE A 524 13.10 -10.54 -20.43
C PHE A 524 12.23 -9.86 -21.48
N ALA A 525 11.26 -10.59 -22.01
CA ALA A 525 10.33 -10.09 -23.03
C ALA A 525 9.27 -9.12 -22.47
N GLY A 526 8.92 -9.23 -21.20
CA GLY A 526 7.89 -8.42 -20.54
C GLY A 526 8.32 -7.93 -19.16
N ILE A 527 7.91 -6.71 -18.81
CA ILE A 527 8.18 -6.05 -17.52
C ILE A 527 6.87 -5.51 -16.96
N THR A 528 6.71 -5.60 -15.66
CA THR A 528 5.71 -4.85 -14.90
C THR A 528 6.38 -4.08 -13.76
N LEU A 529 5.93 -2.84 -13.54
CA LEU A 529 6.37 -1.98 -12.44
C LEU A 529 5.33 -1.91 -11.29
N GLN A 530 4.30 -2.75 -11.34
CA GLN A 530 3.23 -2.78 -10.33
C GLN A 530 3.70 -3.24 -8.93
N PRO A 531 4.60 -4.23 -8.78
CA PRO A 531 5.05 -4.66 -7.46
C PRO A 531 5.75 -3.53 -6.70
N ASN A 532 5.28 -3.21 -5.50
CA ASN A 532 5.78 -2.12 -4.67
C ASN A 532 6.80 -2.56 -3.59
N SER A 533 7.23 -3.82 -3.65
CA SER A 533 8.28 -4.38 -2.78
C SER A 533 8.88 -5.65 -3.39
N GLY A 534 10.02 -6.11 -2.87
CA GLY A 534 10.61 -7.39 -3.25
C GLY A 534 9.63 -8.55 -3.02
N ALA A 535 8.98 -8.59 -1.87
CA ALA A 535 7.97 -9.62 -1.55
C ALA A 535 6.76 -9.59 -2.50
N ALA A 536 6.32 -8.40 -2.93
CA ALA A 536 5.26 -8.26 -3.94
C ALA A 536 5.74 -8.74 -5.33
N GLY A 537 7.02 -8.49 -5.67
CA GLY A 537 7.65 -9.01 -6.89
C GLY A 537 7.73 -10.54 -6.91
N GLU A 538 8.14 -11.15 -5.80
CA GLU A 538 8.14 -12.61 -5.62
C GLU A 538 6.73 -13.17 -5.82
N TYR A 539 5.75 -12.60 -5.15
CA TYR A 539 4.35 -13.01 -5.26
C TYR A 539 3.86 -12.90 -6.71
N THR A 540 4.11 -11.77 -7.38
CA THR A 540 3.69 -11.54 -8.77
C THR A 540 4.33 -12.54 -9.72
N GLY A 541 5.64 -12.79 -9.63
CA GLY A 541 6.33 -13.74 -10.48
C GLY A 541 5.81 -15.18 -10.30
N LEU A 542 5.55 -15.60 -9.07
CA LEU A 542 4.97 -16.91 -8.78
C LEU A 542 3.50 -17.02 -9.27
N ARG A 543 2.73 -15.93 -9.21
CA ARG A 543 1.37 -15.90 -9.80
C ARG A 543 1.38 -15.99 -11.31
N VAL A 544 2.35 -15.34 -11.97
CA VAL A 544 2.55 -15.45 -13.43
C VAL A 544 2.89 -16.90 -13.80
N ILE A 545 3.80 -17.55 -13.07
CA ILE A 545 4.14 -18.97 -13.30
C ILE A 545 2.90 -19.84 -13.12
N ARG A 546 2.11 -19.60 -12.08
CA ARG A 546 0.87 -20.38 -11.85
C ARG A 546 -0.12 -20.20 -12.99
N ALA A 547 -0.40 -18.98 -13.40
CA ALA A 547 -1.31 -18.69 -14.50
C ALA A 547 -0.83 -19.31 -15.83
N TYR A 548 0.48 -19.27 -16.10
CA TYR A 548 1.07 -19.95 -17.24
C TYR A 548 0.83 -21.47 -17.20
N LEU A 549 1.13 -22.12 -16.08
CA LEU A 549 0.94 -23.55 -15.93
C LEU A 549 -0.54 -23.95 -16.06
N GLU A 550 -1.45 -23.16 -15.49
CA GLU A 550 -2.90 -23.35 -15.66
C GLU A 550 -3.32 -23.22 -17.12
N SER A 551 -2.77 -22.23 -17.86
CA SER A 551 -3.11 -21.99 -19.28
C SER A 551 -2.70 -23.12 -20.23
N ILE A 552 -1.68 -23.89 -19.84
CA ILE A 552 -1.21 -25.08 -20.61
C ILE A 552 -1.71 -26.41 -20.03
N GLY A 553 -2.74 -26.38 -19.16
CA GLY A 553 -3.33 -27.58 -18.54
C GLY A 553 -2.48 -28.23 -17.46
N GLN A 554 -1.45 -27.57 -16.93
CA GLN A 554 -0.55 -28.09 -15.91
C GLN A 554 -0.77 -27.45 -14.52
N GLY A 555 -1.97 -26.97 -14.24
CA GLY A 555 -2.33 -26.34 -12.95
C GLY A 555 -2.20 -27.25 -11.72
N HIS A 556 -2.05 -28.57 -11.92
CA HIS A 556 -1.77 -29.53 -10.84
C HIS A 556 -0.37 -29.41 -10.25
N ARG A 557 0.58 -28.77 -10.95
CA ARG A 557 1.94 -28.54 -10.48
C ARG A 557 1.93 -27.54 -9.34
N ASN A 558 2.24 -27.99 -8.14
CA ASN A 558 2.09 -27.19 -6.91
C ASN A 558 3.33 -27.20 -6.00
N LYS A 559 4.46 -27.79 -6.44
CA LYS A 559 5.71 -27.81 -5.67
C LYS A 559 6.72 -26.81 -6.21
N ILE A 560 7.43 -26.15 -5.30
CA ILE A 560 8.54 -25.24 -5.61
C ILE A 560 9.79 -25.68 -4.89
N LEU A 561 10.88 -25.87 -5.64
CA LEU A 561 12.22 -26.07 -5.07
C LEU A 561 12.79 -24.72 -4.62
N ILE A 562 13.38 -24.68 -3.41
CA ILE A 562 13.98 -23.47 -2.84
C ILE A 562 15.29 -23.85 -2.15
N PRO A 563 16.46 -23.27 -2.53
CA PRO A 563 17.73 -23.52 -1.84
C PRO A 563 17.67 -23.12 -0.36
N ALA A 564 18.38 -23.85 0.48
CA ALA A 564 18.45 -23.60 1.93
C ALA A 564 18.99 -22.19 2.23
N SER A 565 19.85 -21.64 1.34
CA SER A 565 20.40 -20.28 1.41
C SER A 565 19.39 -19.16 1.11
N ALA A 566 18.18 -19.49 0.62
CA ALA A 566 17.19 -18.50 0.22
C ALA A 566 16.67 -17.68 1.41
N HIS A 567 16.37 -16.43 1.16
CA HIS A 567 15.72 -15.54 2.12
C HIS A 567 14.37 -16.11 2.60
N GLY A 568 13.97 -15.82 3.83
CA GLY A 568 12.71 -16.32 4.42
C GLY A 568 11.44 -15.88 3.69
N THR A 569 11.48 -14.77 2.93
CA THR A 569 10.36 -14.33 2.08
C THR A 569 10.06 -15.31 0.94
N ASN A 570 11.05 -15.99 0.39
CA ASN A 570 10.85 -16.90 -0.74
C ASN A 570 9.88 -18.04 -0.39
N PRO A 571 10.09 -18.86 0.66
CA PRO A 571 9.12 -19.88 1.04
C PRO A 571 7.78 -19.29 1.52
N ALA A 572 7.76 -18.11 2.15
CA ALA A 572 6.53 -17.46 2.56
C ALA A 572 5.68 -17.03 1.34
N SER A 573 6.30 -16.43 0.32
CA SER A 573 5.64 -16.05 -0.93
C SER A 573 5.11 -17.26 -1.69
N ALA A 574 5.88 -18.36 -1.72
CA ALA A 574 5.45 -19.63 -2.34
C ALA A 574 4.16 -20.16 -1.71
N VAL A 575 4.11 -20.24 -0.38
CA VAL A 575 2.92 -20.71 0.34
C VAL A 575 1.71 -19.78 0.12
N GLN A 576 1.92 -18.47 0.09
CA GLN A 576 0.82 -17.53 -0.20
C GLN A 576 0.27 -17.65 -1.63
N CYS A 577 1.08 -18.14 -2.57
CA CYS A 577 0.63 -18.48 -3.92
C CYS A 577 -0.01 -19.88 -4.01
N GLY A 578 -0.17 -20.57 -2.89
CA GLY A 578 -0.76 -21.91 -2.82
C GLY A 578 0.19 -23.04 -3.22
N TYR A 579 1.50 -22.81 -3.16
CA TYR A 579 2.52 -23.83 -3.42
C TYR A 579 3.02 -24.49 -2.14
N THR A 580 3.52 -25.70 -2.30
CA THR A 580 4.28 -26.44 -1.27
C THR A 580 5.77 -26.31 -1.56
N THR A 581 6.56 -26.02 -0.55
CA THR A 581 8.00 -25.81 -0.69
C THR A 581 8.79 -27.10 -0.45
N VAL A 582 9.80 -27.35 -1.28
CA VAL A 582 10.78 -28.43 -1.13
C VAL A 582 12.17 -27.76 -1.04
N THR A 583 12.89 -27.97 0.06
CA THR A 583 14.19 -27.34 0.27
C THR A 583 15.31 -28.14 -0.39
N CYS A 584 16.13 -27.48 -1.22
CA CYS A 584 17.37 -28.04 -1.74
C CYS A 584 18.57 -27.72 -0.82
N ALA A 585 19.49 -28.66 -0.69
CA ALA A 585 20.72 -28.47 0.07
C ALA A 585 21.67 -27.46 -0.59
N CYS A 586 22.56 -26.91 0.21
CA CYS A 586 23.74 -26.16 -0.24
C CYS A 586 25.00 -26.91 0.19
N ASP A 587 26.08 -26.76 -0.60
CA ASP A 587 27.39 -27.30 -0.25
C ASP A 587 28.07 -26.48 0.87
N ASP A 588 29.21 -26.94 1.36
CA ASP A 588 29.98 -26.27 2.42
C ASP A 588 30.51 -24.89 2.01
N LYS A 589 30.50 -24.56 0.70
CA LYS A 589 30.90 -23.26 0.17
C LYS A 589 29.71 -22.32 -0.04
N GLY A 590 28.49 -22.82 0.21
CA GLY A 590 27.25 -22.06 0.07
C GLY A 590 26.65 -22.05 -1.34
N ASN A 591 27.21 -22.83 -2.29
CA ASN A 591 26.58 -23.05 -3.59
C ASN A 591 25.40 -24.00 -3.46
N VAL A 592 24.50 -24.02 -4.44
CA VAL A 592 23.44 -25.02 -4.53
C VAL A 592 24.06 -26.40 -4.77
N ASP A 593 23.67 -27.40 -3.99
CA ASP A 593 24.02 -28.79 -4.27
C ASP A 593 23.22 -29.28 -5.50
N VAL A 594 23.91 -29.31 -6.65
CA VAL A 594 23.29 -29.62 -7.95
C VAL A 594 22.79 -31.06 -8.00
N GLU A 595 23.44 -31.99 -7.31
CA GLU A 595 23.01 -33.41 -7.29
C GLU A 595 21.75 -33.58 -6.43
N ASP A 596 21.68 -32.92 -5.26
CA ASP A 596 20.45 -32.89 -4.44
C ASP A 596 19.30 -32.21 -5.19
N LEU A 597 19.58 -31.08 -5.87
CA LEU A 597 18.59 -30.38 -6.69
C LEU A 597 18.07 -31.29 -7.82
N ARG A 598 18.97 -31.99 -8.53
CA ARG A 598 18.63 -32.93 -9.63
C ARG A 598 17.74 -34.07 -9.11
N ALA A 599 18.12 -34.67 -7.99
CA ALA A 599 17.38 -35.78 -7.38
C ALA A 599 15.96 -35.34 -7.00
N LYS A 600 15.81 -34.17 -6.36
CA LYS A 600 14.51 -33.61 -5.95
C LYS A 600 13.66 -33.16 -7.13
N ALA A 601 14.30 -32.59 -8.17
CA ALA A 601 13.59 -32.21 -9.38
C ALA A 601 13.02 -33.43 -10.12
N GLU A 602 13.76 -34.51 -10.19
CA GLU A 602 13.27 -35.77 -10.80
C GLU A 602 12.21 -36.47 -9.93
N GLU A 603 12.40 -36.52 -8.59
CA GLU A 603 11.42 -37.05 -7.64
C GLU A 603 10.05 -36.39 -7.77
N HIS A 604 10.05 -35.06 -7.97
CA HIS A 604 8.82 -34.27 -8.01
C HIS A 604 8.44 -33.78 -9.41
N LYS A 605 9.04 -34.31 -10.48
CA LYS A 605 8.94 -33.73 -11.85
C LYS A 605 7.50 -33.54 -12.33
N ASP A 606 6.56 -34.38 -11.95
CA ASP A 606 5.18 -34.29 -12.38
C ASP A 606 4.38 -33.21 -11.62
N GLU A 607 4.83 -32.84 -10.42
CA GLU A 607 4.20 -31.83 -9.56
C GLU A 607 5.03 -30.53 -9.45
N LEU A 608 6.25 -30.53 -10.00
CA LEU A 608 7.17 -29.41 -9.89
C LEU A 608 6.70 -28.23 -10.77
N ALA A 609 6.38 -27.11 -10.12
CA ALA A 609 5.99 -25.87 -10.78
C ALA A 609 7.19 -24.99 -11.12
N ALA A 610 8.10 -24.83 -10.15
CA ALA A 610 9.26 -23.93 -10.33
C ALA A 610 10.43 -24.25 -9.37
N LEU A 611 11.59 -23.72 -9.73
CA LEU A 611 12.69 -23.40 -8.81
C LEU A 611 12.60 -21.91 -8.49
N MET A 612 12.76 -21.53 -7.23
CA MET A 612 12.90 -20.14 -6.79
C MET A 612 14.30 -19.93 -6.23
N ILE A 613 15.13 -19.14 -6.92
CA ILE A 613 16.56 -18.97 -6.59
C ILE A 613 16.94 -17.49 -6.53
N THR A 614 17.65 -17.09 -5.48
CA THR A 614 18.24 -15.74 -5.37
C THR A 614 19.59 -15.70 -6.11
N TYR A 615 19.80 -14.72 -7.00
CA TYR A 615 21.04 -14.64 -7.78
C TYR A 615 21.58 -13.21 -7.92
N PRO A 616 22.86 -12.94 -7.55
CA PRO A 616 23.69 -13.82 -6.70
C PRO A 616 23.02 -14.16 -5.37
N SER A 617 23.46 -15.26 -4.73
CA SER A 617 22.79 -15.79 -3.54
C SER A 617 22.82 -14.81 -2.36
N THR A 618 22.03 -15.09 -1.30
CA THR A 618 22.07 -14.32 -0.04
C THR A 618 23.45 -14.33 0.63
N HIS A 619 24.30 -15.31 0.30
CA HIS A 619 25.70 -15.37 0.74
C HIS A 619 26.67 -14.56 -0.15
N GLY A 620 26.15 -13.89 -1.21
CA GLY A 620 26.95 -13.11 -2.15
C GLY A 620 27.67 -13.97 -3.21
N ILE A 621 27.26 -15.20 -3.38
CA ILE A 621 27.89 -16.15 -4.31
C ILE A 621 27.20 -16.10 -5.67
N PHE A 622 27.98 -15.93 -6.74
CA PHE A 622 27.56 -16.21 -8.10
C PHE A 622 27.68 -17.70 -8.35
N GLU A 623 26.57 -18.42 -8.35
CA GLU A 623 26.47 -19.84 -8.61
C GLU A 623 27.08 -20.19 -9.97
N PRO A 624 28.20 -20.96 -10.05
CA PRO A 624 28.87 -21.23 -11.31
C PRO A 624 28.05 -22.10 -12.25
N GLU A 625 27.22 -22.98 -11.71
CA GLU A 625 26.42 -23.95 -12.46
C GLU A 625 24.98 -23.49 -12.73
N ILE A 626 24.70 -22.17 -12.60
CA ILE A 626 23.34 -21.62 -12.76
C ILE A 626 22.69 -22.04 -14.08
N ALA A 627 23.44 -22.06 -15.19
CA ALA A 627 22.93 -22.49 -16.49
C ALA A 627 22.53 -23.97 -16.51
N GLU A 628 23.26 -24.84 -15.81
CA GLU A 628 22.92 -26.27 -15.69
C GLU A 628 21.71 -26.45 -14.76
N ILE A 629 21.65 -25.71 -13.66
CA ILE A 629 20.48 -25.69 -12.75
C ILE A 629 19.21 -25.35 -13.52
N CYS A 630 19.22 -24.27 -14.33
CA CYS A 630 18.07 -23.89 -15.16
C CYS A 630 17.67 -25.02 -16.13
N LYS A 631 18.65 -25.67 -16.78
CA LYS A 631 18.38 -26.80 -17.69
C LYS A 631 17.72 -28.00 -16.99
N ILE A 632 18.17 -28.34 -15.77
CA ILE A 632 17.58 -29.41 -14.99
C ILE A 632 16.10 -29.13 -14.74
N ILE A 633 15.77 -27.93 -14.29
CA ILE A 633 14.40 -27.54 -13.97
C ILE A 633 13.52 -27.51 -15.24
N HIS A 634 14.00 -26.92 -16.33
CA HIS A 634 13.24 -26.87 -17.59
C HIS A 634 13.00 -28.26 -18.19
N LYS A 635 13.94 -29.20 -18.05
CA LYS A 635 13.73 -30.62 -18.48
C LYS A 635 12.59 -31.28 -17.73
N CYS A 636 12.31 -30.88 -16.49
CA CYS A 636 11.17 -31.36 -15.72
C CYS A 636 9.85 -30.63 -16.06
N GLY A 637 9.85 -29.74 -17.06
CA GLY A 637 8.67 -28.93 -17.43
C GLY A 637 8.35 -27.79 -16.48
N ALA A 638 9.23 -27.50 -15.53
CA ALA A 638 9.06 -26.45 -14.53
C ALA A 638 9.74 -25.14 -14.95
N GLN A 639 9.36 -24.03 -14.29
CA GLN A 639 9.89 -22.70 -14.54
C GLN A 639 10.99 -22.32 -13.54
N VAL A 640 11.76 -21.28 -13.82
CA VAL A 640 12.73 -20.72 -12.88
C VAL A 640 12.31 -19.30 -12.53
N TYR A 641 12.10 -19.02 -11.25
CA TYR A 641 11.96 -17.67 -10.71
C TYR A 641 13.30 -17.24 -10.12
N MET A 642 13.84 -16.13 -10.62
CA MET A 642 15.03 -15.50 -10.06
C MET A 642 14.63 -14.37 -9.10
N ASP A 643 14.96 -14.50 -7.82
CA ASP A 643 14.93 -13.40 -6.88
C ASP A 643 16.10 -12.46 -7.15
N GLY A 644 15.77 -11.29 -7.68
CA GLY A 644 16.73 -10.26 -8.11
C GLY A 644 17.09 -9.25 -7.02
N ALA A 645 16.95 -9.55 -5.73
CA ALA A 645 17.33 -8.64 -4.65
C ALA A 645 18.77 -8.10 -4.78
N ASN A 646 19.67 -8.89 -5.38
CA ASN A 646 21.06 -8.55 -5.64
C ASN A 646 21.33 -8.18 -7.14
N MET A 647 20.31 -7.83 -7.92
CA MET A 647 20.43 -7.53 -9.36
C MET A 647 21.46 -6.43 -9.67
N ASN A 648 21.68 -5.49 -8.75
CA ASN A 648 22.71 -4.45 -8.87
C ASN A 648 24.12 -5.00 -9.12
N ALA A 649 24.41 -6.23 -8.71
CA ALA A 649 25.70 -6.89 -8.96
C ALA A 649 25.83 -7.45 -10.39
N GLN A 650 24.77 -7.45 -11.18
CA GLN A 650 24.68 -8.07 -12.50
C GLN A 650 24.54 -7.05 -13.65
N VAL A 651 23.92 -5.90 -13.38
CA VAL A 651 23.56 -4.90 -14.41
C VAL A 651 24.77 -4.56 -15.29
N GLY A 652 24.60 -4.73 -16.62
CA GLY A 652 25.65 -4.48 -17.62
C GLY A 652 26.73 -5.57 -17.74
N LEU A 653 26.66 -6.61 -16.89
CA LEU A 653 27.67 -7.68 -16.87
C LEU A 653 27.10 -9.05 -17.23
N THR A 654 25.85 -9.29 -16.90
CA THR A 654 25.08 -10.49 -17.26
C THR A 654 23.59 -10.14 -17.26
N ASN A 655 22.79 -10.94 -17.95
CA ASN A 655 21.33 -10.86 -17.86
C ASN A 655 20.72 -12.24 -17.63
N PRO A 656 19.60 -12.31 -16.90
CA PRO A 656 18.98 -13.59 -16.55
C PRO A 656 18.02 -14.15 -17.60
N GLY A 657 17.55 -13.32 -18.58
CA GLY A 657 16.56 -13.68 -19.59
C GLY A 657 17.05 -14.34 -20.86
#